data_adf01cd46a87bcd6a8a370b1da075bfa
#
_entry.id   adf01cd46a87bcd6a8a370b1da075bfa
#
_cell.length_a   1.000
_cell.length_b   1.000
_cell.length_c   1.000
_cell.angle_alpha   90.00
_cell.angle_beta   90.00
_cell.angle_gamma   90.00
#
_symmetry.space_group_name_H-M   'P 1'
#
loop_
_entity.id
_entity.type
_entity.pdbx_description
1 polymer ?
#
loop_
_entity_poly.entity_id
_entity_poly.type
_entity_poly.pdbx_seq_one_letter_code
_entity_poly.pdbx_strand_id
1 'polypeptide(L)'
;MASRWPLRLTACFALFLASAVLRAGGSEDPPLGRQTVEAGVQTLPGATTDRAVLDRYCVTCHNSRTRTGGLALDTVDVTRVAPDAETWEKVVRKIRGRMMPPPGLPRPDEATYDALALHLEGALDRAAAARPNPGRTETFRRLTRVEYQNAVRDILALDVDVSSLLPKDDASHGFDNVSNGELSPTLLERYLAAAQKVSRAAVGSALPSPASHVVVLPSDLTQEDHLEGLPFGTHGGVVFPYTFPQHAVYEIQVRLARDRNENVEGLTEPQQVEISIDGSLVQTLLVKPNRNQSGAYYADEAVDKHLKVRIGVGAGPHDVAVTFPRKTFALEETERQPSLARFNMDRHPRVQLAVYSVSITGPFETSEANETPSRQRLFVCRPSRSTAAAEAACAKRIVSTLARRAFRRPVADADIEAPLRFYREARATGDFDAGIEMAVRAVLASTEFLFRIEREPKNVATHTPYRVSDEELASRLSFFLWSSVPDDELLDLASAGRLSQPATLERQVRRMLADKKSEALVTTFASQWLYLRNLAATSPDARQFPDFDDNLRQAFRRETELFFESIVKEDRSALDLLRANYTFVNERLAKHYGIPNVYGSRFRRVELGEDSVRGGLLGHGSILTVTSYANRTSPVLRGKWILENLVGTPPPPPPANVPLLQETDAQGRVLSMRERMVQHRSRAECASCHRLMDPAGLSMENFDAIGRWRTRTESGSAVDASGGLPDGSEFTGASGLRTALLRRPELFVGTLTEKLMTYGLGRGLEYSDAPSVRAIVHGAQTQDYRFSSLVLGIVRSDPFQMRMSQ
;
A
#
# COMPACT_ATOMS: atom_id res chain seq x y z
N MET A 1 26.92 -17.24 -50.89
CA MET A 1 26.16 -16.84 -52.07
C MET A 1 25.39 -15.60 -51.75
N ALA A 2 25.83 -14.56 -52.32
CA ALA A 2 25.45 -13.19 -52.31
C ALA A 2 24.19 -12.91 -53.16
N SER A 3 23.43 -11.91 -52.78
CA SER A 3 22.90 -10.85 -53.61
C SER A 3 21.83 -10.09 -52.83
N ARG A 4 22.09 -8.89 -52.37
CA ARG A 4 22.16 -7.58 -53.06
C ARG A 4 20.74 -6.99 -53.26
N TRP A 5 20.60 -5.87 -52.59
CA TRP A 5 19.66 -4.74 -52.70
C TRP A 5 19.41 -4.27 -54.17
N PRO A 6 18.37 -3.40 -54.42
CA PRO A 6 18.64 -1.95 -54.25
C PRO A 6 17.47 -1.05 -53.75
N LEU A 7 17.93 0.11 -53.25
CA LEU A 7 17.23 1.39 -53.08
C LEU A 7 16.59 1.96 -54.35
N ARG A 8 15.56 2.84 -54.22
CA ARG A 8 15.27 4.12 -54.90
C ARG A 8 14.19 4.83 -54.12
N LEU A 9 14.35 5.98 -53.47
CA LEU A 9 14.59 7.38 -53.90
C LEU A 9 13.66 7.92 -54.99
N THR A 10 12.82 8.93 -54.59
CA THR A 10 12.56 10.25 -55.22
C THR A 10 11.30 10.83 -54.56
N ALA A 11 11.28 11.90 -53.83
CA ALA A 11 11.64 13.32 -54.03
C ALA A 11 10.53 14.17 -54.70
N CYS A 12 10.33 15.36 -54.09
CA CYS A 12 9.81 16.64 -54.65
C CYS A 12 8.30 16.88 -54.65
N PHE A 13 7.77 17.98 -54.07
CA PHE A 13 7.81 19.42 -54.41
C PHE A 13 7.06 20.15 -53.30
N ALA A 14 7.50 21.09 -52.62
CA ALA A 14 7.89 22.49 -52.74
C ALA A 14 6.75 23.50 -53.10
N LEU A 15 6.64 24.49 -52.19
CA LEU A 15 6.32 25.90 -52.37
C LEU A 15 4.92 26.34 -52.74
N PHE A 16 4.31 27.19 -51.86
CA PHE A 16 3.91 28.54 -52.26
C PHE A 16 3.88 29.50 -51.05
N LEU A 17 4.83 30.46 -51.05
CA LEU A 17 4.80 31.72 -50.33
C LEU A 17 3.96 32.72 -51.12
N ALA A 18 3.08 33.48 -50.47
CA ALA A 18 2.65 34.74 -50.99
C ALA A 18 2.57 35.77 -49.85
N SER A 19 3.53 36.66 -49.87
CA SER A 19 3.54 37.92 -49.11
C SER A 19 2.62 38.93 -49.79
N ALA A 20 1.79 39.63 -49.03
CA ALA A 20 1.20 40.89 -49.49
C ALA A 20 1.37 41.95 -48.40
N VAL A 21 2.27 42.88 -48.64
CA VAL A 21 2.39 44.18 -47.96
C VAL A 21 1.41 45.12 -48.60
N LEU A 22 0.54 45.77 -47.83
CA LEU A 22 -0.15 46.99 -48.25
C LEU A 22 -0.35 47.96 -47.06
N ARG A 23 0.09 49.10 -47.30
CA ARG A 23 0.23 50.42 -46.71
C ARG A 23 -0.89 50.92 -45.80
N ALA A 24 -0.37 51.74 -44.88
CA ALA A 24 -1.02 52.62 -43.98
C ALA A 24 -2.04 53.56 -44.65
N GLY A 25 -3.21 53.71 -44.00
CA GLY A 25 -4.11 54.80 -44.22
C GLY A 25 -4.72 55.15 -42.86
N GLY A 26 -4.35 56.32 -42.32
CA GLY A 26 -4.88 56.79 -41.04
C GLY A 26 -6.33 57.21 -41.17
N SER A 27 -7.15 56.87 -40.18
CA SER A 27 -8.36 57.58 -39.85
C SER A 27 -8.44 57.64 -38.31
N GLU A 28 -8.57 58.85 -37.81
CA GLU A 28 -8.83 59.16 -36.41
C GLU A 28 -10.20 58.66 -36.00
N ASP A 29 -10.28 57.77 -35.04
CA ASP A 29 -11.49 57.43 -34.32
C ASP A 29 -11.55 58.11 -32.94
N PRO A 30 -12.73 58.56 -32.51
CA PRO A 30 -12.89 59.34 -31.32
C PRO A 30 -12.74 58.49 -30.05
N PRO A 31 -12.48 59.09 -28.87
CA PRO A 31 -12.17 58.37 -27.65
C PRO A 31 -13.37 57.61 -27.15
N LEU A 32 -13.22 56.27 -27.13
CA LEU A 32 -14.17 55.36 -26.49
C LEU A 32 -14.22 55.63 -25.00
N GLY A 33 -15.36 56.08 -24.56
CA GLY A 33 -15.73 56.26 -23.18
C GLY A 33 -15.49 54.95 -22.40
N ARG A 34 -14.86 55.04 -21.26
CA ARG A 34 -14.79 53.96 -20.24
C ARG A 34 -16.24 53.62 -19.86
N GLN A 35 -16.82 52.62 -20.52
CA GLN A 35 -17.89 51.87 -19.91
C GLN A 35 -17.25 50.97 -18.86
N THR A 36 -17.43 51.30 -17.60
CA THR A 36 -17.33 50.40 -16.49
C THR A 36 -18.36 49.30 -16.75
N VAL A 37 -17.87 48.14 -17.25
CA VAL A 37 -18.63 46.91 -17.18
C VAL A 37 -18.69 46.59 -15.68
N GLU A 38 -19.79 46.98 -15.05
CA GLU A 38 -20.22 46.35 -13.81
C GLU A 38 -20.37 44.88 -14.14
N ALA A 39 -19.38 44.08 -13.76
CA ALA A 39 -19.50 42.63 -13.65
C ALA A 39 -20.70 42.40 -12.73
N GLY A 40 -21.83 42.06 -13.34
CA GLY A 40 -22.97 41.57 -12.58
C GLY A 40 -22.49 40.39 -11.75
N VAL A 41 -22.22 40.66 -10.51
CA VAL A 41 -22.12 39.64 -9.47
C VAL A 41 -23.47 38.96 -9.49
N GLN A 42 -23.55 37.82 -10.15
CA GLN A 42 -24.62 36.88 -9.86
C GLN A 42 -24.50 36.62 -8.36
N THR A 43 -25.35 37.27 -7.60
CA THR A 43 -25.53 36.99 -6.17
C THR A 43 -25.95 35.51 -6.11
N LEU A 44 -25.05 34.64 -5.75
CA LEU A 44 -25.36 33.32 -5.22
C LEU A 44 -26.52 33.47 -4.22
N PRO A 45 -27.44 32.53 -4.10
CA PRO A 45 -28.55 32.59 -3.15
C PRO A 45 -28.03 33.03 -1.80
N GLY A 46 -28.49 34.16 -1.31
CA GLY A 46 -27.95 34.79 -0.10
C GLY A 46 -28.25 33.95 1.13
N ALA A 47 -27.57 34.23 2.24
CA ALA A 47 -27.66 33.54 3.54
C ALA A 47 -29.10 33.29 4.05
N THR A 48 -30.07 34.11 3.62
CA THR A 48 -31.50 33.91 3.88
C THR A 48 -32.06 32.69 3.19
N THR A 49 -31.58 32.35 1.99
CA THR A 49 -31.99 31.14 1.23
C THR A 49 -31.41 29.89 1.91
N ASP A 50 -30.15 29.93 2.37
CA ASP A 50 -29.53 28.78 3.04
C ASP A 50 -30.18 28.48 4.39
N ARG A 51 -30.51 29.52 5.15
CA ARG A 51 -31.24 29.37 6.40
C ARG A 51 -32.61 28.71 6.17
N ALA A 52 -33.32 29.10 5.12
CA ALA A 52 -34.61 28.49 4.77
C ALA A 52 -34.48 27.01 4.37
N VAL A 53 -33.39 26.65 3.67
CA VAL A 53 -33.11 25.25 3.32
C VAL A 53 -32.79 24.42 4.59
N LEU A 54 -31.98 24.97 5.51
CA LEU A 54 -31.67 24.31 6.77
C LEU A 54 -32.92 24.13 7.62
N ASP A 55 -33.77 25.16 7.76
CA ASP A 55 -35.00 25.09 8.52
C ASP A 55 -35.96 24.04 7.97
N ARG A 56 -36.07 23.99 6.65
CA ARG A 56 -36.99 23.05 5.99
C ARG A 56 -36.57 21.60 6.07
N TYR A 57 -35.27 21.32 5.93
CA TYR A 57 -34.78 19.95 5.73
C TYR A 57 -33.91 19.40 6.85
N CYS A 58 -33.34 20.23 7.73
CA CYS A 58 -32.34 19.80 8.71
C CYS A 58 -32.77 20.05 10.15
N VAL A 59 -33.32 21.22 10.47
CA VAL A 59 -33.65 21.65 11.84
C VAL A 59 -34.74 20.78 12.48
N THR A 60 -35.60 20.16 11.70
CA THR A 60 -36.61 19.22 12.22
C THR A 60 -35.98 18.12 13.10
N CYS A 61 -34.77 17.63 12.75
CA CYS A 61 -34.04 16.61 13.51
C CYS A 61 -32.84 17.17 14.27
N HIS A 62 -32.17 18.20 13.71
CA HIS A 62 -30.95 18.77 14.28
C HIS A 62 -31.24 20.14 14.91
N ASN A 63 -31.93 20.14 16.04
CA ASN A 63 -32.26 21.33 16.81
C ASN A 63 -31.84 21.19 18.28
N SER A 64 -31.90 22.29 19.03
CA SER A 64 -31.50 22.37 20.44
C SER A 64 -32.26 21.41 21.35
N ARG A 65 -33.48 20.97 20.95
CA ARG A 65 -34.34 20.05 21.71
C ARG A 65 -34.00 18.58 21.44
N THR A 66 -33.87 18.19 20.18
CA THR A 66 -33.69 16.77 19.81
C THR A 66 -32.21 16.38 19.72
N ARG A 67 -31.33 17.29 19.29
CA ARG A 67 -29.88 17.11 19.12
C ARG A 67 -29.50 15.79 18.46
N THR A 68 -30.22 15.40 17.43
CA THR A 68 -29.93 14.16 16.71
C THR A 68 -28.49 14.13 16.24
N GLY A 69 -27.72 13.09 16.61
CA GLY A 69 -26.29 13.02 16.33
C GLY A 69 -25.45 14.09 17.05
N GLY A 70 -25.96 14.69 18.14
CA GLY A 70 -25.28 15.75 18.91
C GLY A 70 -25.33 17.13 18.26
N LEU A 71 -26.04 17.30 17.13
CA LEU A 71 -26.02 18.49 16.30
C LEU A 71 -27.28 19.36 16.52
N ALA A 72 -27.11 20.69 16.68
CA ALA A 72 -28.18 21.67 16.79
C ALA A 72 -27.94 22.80 15.77
N LEU A 73 -28.62 22.73 14.61
CA LEU A 73 -28.46 23.70 13.51
C LEU A 73 -29.36 24.93 13.65
N ASP A 74 -30.27 24.97 14.63
CA ASP A 74 -31.08 26.12 15.00
C ASP A 74 -30.30 27.14 15.80
N THR A 75 -29.15 26.79 16.38
CA THR A 75 -28.31 27.65 17.22
C THR A 75 -27.08 28.18 16.51
N VAL A 76 -26.72 27.66 15.34
CA VAL A 76 -25.54 28.11 14.58
C VAL A 76 -25.91 29.09 13.49
N ASP A 77 -25.01 30.06 13.27
CA ASP A 77 -25.19 31.14 12.31
C ASP A 77 -24.56 30.77 10.95
N VAL A 78 -25.40 30.50 9.95
CA VAL A 78 -24.97 30.18 8.58
C VAL A 78 -24.26 31.34 7.87
N THR A 79 -24.42 32.58 8.38
CA THR A 79 -23.76 33.78 7.84
C THR A 79 -22.34 33.95 8.40
N ARG A 80 -22.05 33.32 9.53
CA ARG A 80 -20.79 33.42 10.26
C ARG A 80 -20.23 32.04 10.59
N VAL A 81 -19.79 31.34 9.56
CA VAL A 81 -19.35 29.94 9.67
C VAL A 81 -18.09 29.73 10.52
N ALA A 82 -17.23 30.74 10.64
CA ALA A 82 -15.92 30.64 11.28
C ALA A 82 -15.93 30.14 12.75
N PRO A 83 -16.86 30.61 13.63
CA PRO A 83 -16.89 30.13 15.03
C PRO A 83 -17.26 28.64 15.15
N ASP A 84 -18.06 28.12 14.21
CA ASP A 84 -18.59 26.75 14.20
C ASP A 84 -18.05 25.95 13.02
N ALA A 85 -16.82 26.25 12.54
CA ALA A 85 -16.25 25.69 11.33
C ALA A 85 -16.22 24.15 11.35
N GLU A 86 -15.89 23.54 12.48
CA GLU A 86 -15.92 22.07 12.64
C GLU A 86 -17.32 21.48 12.38
N THR A 87 -18.34 22.14 12.89
CA THR A 87 -19.74 21.75 12.68
C THR A 87 -20.13 21.87 11.21
N TRP A 88 -19.78 22.99 10.58
CA TRP A 88 -20.11 23.24 9.18
C TRP A 88 -19.35 22.32 8.22
N GLU A 89 -18.10 21.98 8.49
CA GLU A 89 -17.37 20.98 7.69
C GLU A 89 -18.03 19.58 7.77
N LYS A 90 -18.51 19.18 8.95
CA LYS A 90 -19.31 17.96 9.10
C LYS A 90 -20.61 18.00 8.29
N VAL A 91 -21.30 19.16 8.27
CA VAL A 91 -22.50 19.38 7.46
C VAL A 91 -22.16 19.27 5.97
N VAL A 92 -21.13 20.01 5.50
CA VAL A 92 -20.67 19.97 4.11
C VAL A 92 -20.39 18.53 3.67
N ARG A 93 -19.62 17.78 4.45
CA ARG A 93 -19.32 16.37 4.14
C ARG A 93 -20.60 15.52 3.96
N LYS A 94 -21.60 15.71 4.83
CA LYS A 94 -22.85 14.95 4.76
C LYS A 94 -23.74 15.35 3.59
N ILE A 95 -23.82 16.64 3.26
CA ILE A 95 -24.61 17.10 2.12
C ILE A 95 -23.92 16.78 0.79
N ARG A 96 -22.58 16.86 0.70
CA ARG A 96 -21.81 16.43 -0.47
C ARG A 96 -21.99 14.95 -0.74
N GLY A 97 -21.90 14.11 0.29
CA GLY A 97 -22.16 12.67 0.16
C GLY A 97 -23.63 12.30 0.01
N ARG A 98 -24.56 13.27 0.02
CA ARG A 98 -26.04 13.04 0.00
C ARG A 98 -26.51 12.10 1.12
N MET A 99 -25.77 12.10 2.24
CA MET A 99 -26.10 11.29 3.42
C MET A 99 -27.23 11.89 4.24
N MET A 100 -27.44 13.20 4.12
CA MET A 100 -28.47 13.94 4.86
C MET A 100 -29.27 14.87 3.93
N PRO A 101 -30.57 14.95 4.10
CA PRO A 101 -31.44 14.11 4.92
C PRO A 101 -31.37 12.62 4.56
N PRO A 102 -31.63 11.69 5.51
CA PRO A 102 -31.58 10.25 5.23
C PRO A 102 -32.52 9.84 4.09
N PRO A 103 -32.22 8.77 3.32
CA PRO A 103 -33.14 8.25 2.32
C PRO A 103 -34.53 7.93 2.88
N GLY A 104 -35.57 8.34 2.11
CA GLY A 104 -36.96 8.18 2.52
C GLY A 104 -37.57 9.36 3.28
N LEU A 105 -36.77 10.40 3.59
CA LEU A 105 -37.27 11.69 4.08
C LEU A 105 -37.30 12.74 2.95
N PRO A 106 -38.05 13.85 3.11
CA PRO A 106 -38.00 14.96 2.16
C PRO A 106 -36.57 15.48 2.00
N ARG A 107 -36.15 15.68 0.75
CA ARG A 107 -34.80 16.08 0.38
C ARG A 107 -34.83 17.31 -0.51
N PRO A 108 -33.81 18.19 -0.46
CA PRO A 108 -33.61 19.20 -1.49
C PRO A 108 -33.37 18.54 -2.87
N ASP A 109 -33.62 19.29 -3.93
CA ASP A 109 -33.16 18.91 -5.26
C ASP A 109 -31.62 19.08 -5.38
N GLU A 110 -31.04 18.51 -6.45
CA GLU A 110 -29.58 18.49 -6.64
C GLU A 110 -28.98 19.90 -6.73
N ALA A 111 -29.67 20.82 -7.39
CA ALA A 111 -29.21 22.20 -7.53
C ALA A 111 -29.16 22.92 -6.17
N THR A 112 -30.17 22.68 -5.33
CA THR A 112 -30.24 23.24 -3.98
C THR A 112 -29.14 22.65 -3.08
N TYR A 113 -28.89 21.35 -3.19
CA TYR A 113 -27.76 20.70 -2.46
C TYR A 113 -26.44 21.32 -2.86
N ASP A 114 -26.18 21.43 -4.16
CA ASP A 114 -24.89 21.95 -4.65
C ASP A 114 -24.71 23.43 -4.32
N ALA A 115 -25.77 24.24 -4.45
CA ALA A 115 -25.73 25.67 -4.06
C ALA A 115 -25.37 25.84 -2.57
N LEU A 116 -26.05 25.10 -1.68
CA LEU A 116 -25.78 25.16 -0.25
C LEU A 116 -24.34 24.70 0.08
N ALA A 117 -23.90 23.58 -0.53
CA ALA A 117 -22.55 23.07 -0.31
C ALA A 117 -21.49 24.06 -0.78
N LEU A 118 -21.62 24.60 -2.00
CA LEU A 118 -20.67 25.58 -2.56
C LEU A 118 -20.61 26.87 -1.73
N HIS A 119 -21.76 27.35 -1.25
CA HIS A 119 -21.79 28.55 -0.41
C HIS A 119 -21.06 28.32 0.92
N LEU A 120 -21.34 27.20 1.63
CA LEU A 120 -20.69 26.86 2.89
C LEU A 120 -19.19 26.65 2.69
N GLU A 121 -18.78 25.87 1.68
CA GLU A 121 -17.38 25.64 1.34
C GLU A 121 -16.65 26.96 1.08
N GLY A 122 -17.19 27.82 0.22
CA GLY A 122 -16.58 29.10 -0.05
C GLY A 122 -16.47 30.02 1.17
N ALA A 123 -17.44 29.97 2.09
CA ALA A 123 -17.38 30.70 3.34
C ALA A 123 -16.32 30.16 4.30
N LEU A 124 -16.23 28.81 4.42
CA LEU A 124 -15.24 28.11 5.23
C LEU A 124 -13.82 28.30 4.68
N ASP A 125 -13.64 28.24 3.37
CA ASP A 125 -12.34 28.46 2.71
C ASP A 125 -11.83 29.91 2.93
N ARG A 126 -12.72 30.91 2.83
CA ARG A 126 -12.36 32.28 3.14
C ARG A 126 -12.02 32.46 4.62
N ALA A 127 -12.73 31.79 5.51
CA ALA A 127 -12.45 31.84 6.95
C ALA A 127 -11.10 31.22 7.28
N ALA A 128 -10.78 30.07 6.66
CA ALA A 128 -9.51 29.38 6.81
C ALA A 128 -8.34 30.21 6.24
N ALA A 129 -8.51 30.83 5.07
CA ALA A 129 -7.49 31.72 4.49
C ALA A 129 -7.19 32.95 5.36
N ALA A 130 -8.19 33.47 6.07
CA ALA A 130 -8.02 34.58 7.00
C ALA A 130 -7.29 34.18 8.30
N ARG A 131 -7.38 32.92 8.70
CA ARG A 131 -6.71 32.33 9.88
C ARG A 131 -6.21 30.94 9.58
N PRO A 132 -5.07 30.81 8.90
CA PRO A 132 -4.51 29.52 8.53
C PRO A 132 -4.24 28.65 9.77
N ASN A 133 -4.72 27.41 9.73
CA ASN A 133 -4.42 26.41 10.74
C ASN A 133 -3.90 25.14 10.03
N PRO A 134 -2.58 24.96 9.89
CA PRO A 134 -1.99 23.80 9.26
C PRO A 134 -2.10 22.53 10.12
N GLY A 135 -2.70 22.62 11.28
CA GLY A 135 -2.69 21.54 12.24
C GLY A 135 -1.32 21.31 12.87
N ARG A 136 -1.24 20.25 13.67
CA ARG A 136 0.00 19.88 14.36
C ARG A 136 0.26 18.40 14.22
N THR A 137 1.43 18.05 13.71
CA THR A 137 1.97 16.69 13.76
C THR A 137 2.65 16.47 15.11
N GLU A 138 2.70 15.22 15.59
CA GLU A 138 3.44 14.88 16.80
C GLU A 138 4.92 15.25 16.66
N THR A 139 5.51 15.77 17.75
CA THR A 139 6.93 16.16 17.76
C THR A 139 7.85 14.97 17.57
N PHE A 140 7.49 13.82 18.14
CA PHE A 140 8.24 12.58 18.06
C PHE A 140 7.36 11.51 17.42
N ARG A 141 7.72 11.11 16.22
CA ARG A 141 7.05 9.99 15.52
C ARG A 141 8.05 8.88 15.32
N ARG A 142 7.84 7.76 15.99
CA ARG A 142 8.66 6.57 15.87
C ARG A 142 8.55 6.01 14.45
N LEU A 143 9.65 5.49 13.91
CA LEU A 143 9.62 4.73 12.66
C LEU A 143 8.75 3.48 12.85
N THR A 144 7.87 3.23 11.88
CA THR A 144 7.19 1.94 11.79
C THR A 144 8.18 0.84 11.47
N ARG A 145 7.79 -0.41 11.66
CA ARG A 145 8.61 -1.56 11.28
C ARG A 145 9.06 -1.51 9.82
N VAL A 146 8.16 -1.14 8.91
CA VAL A 146 8.47 -1.03 7.48
C VAL A 146 9.40 0.15 7.19
N GLU A 147 9.16 1.30 7.83
CA GLU A 147 10.05 2.47 7.70
C GLU A 147 11.45 2.19 8.23
N TYR A 148 11.56 1.46 9.35
CA TYR A 148 12.85 1.02 9.91
C TYR A 148 13.59 0.10 8.94
N GLN A 149 12.91 -0.91 8.37
CA GLN A 149 13.49 -1.82 7.38
C GLN A 149 13.99 -1.07 6.14
N ASN A 150 13.15 -0.20 5.57
CA ASN A 150 13.52 0.60 4.42
C ASN A 150 14.68 1.55 4.71
N ALA A 151 14.69 2.18 5.90
CA ALA A 151 15.78 3.06 6.32
C ALA A 151 17.11 2.29 6.45
N VAL A 152 17.10 1.11 7.05
CA VAL A 152 18.28 0.23 7.16
C VAL A 152 18.79 -0.14 5.76
N ARG A 153 17.91 -0.58 4.87
CA ARG A 153 18.25 -0.90 3.47
C ARG A 153 18.93 0.29 2.78
N ASP A 154 18.35 1.47 2.90
CA ASP A 154 18.82 2.65 2.15
C ASP A 154 20.08 3.27 2.75
N ILE A 155 20.27 3.22 4.08
CA ILE A 155 21.44 3.74 4.76
C ILE A 155 22.63 2.80 4.59
N LEU A 156 22.42 1.49 4.74
CA LEU A 156 23.44 0.47 4.83
C LEU A 156 23.57 -0.42 3.60
N ALA A 157 22.73 -0.27 2.58
CA ALA A 157 22.61 -1.21 1.46
C ALA A 157 22.46 -2.67 1.94
N LEU A 158 21.65 -2.87 3.01
CA LEU A 158 21.44 -4.14 3.68
C LEU A 158 19.95 -4.44 3.75
N ASP A 159 19.52 -5.44 3.03
CA ASP A 159 18.15 -5.94 3.13
C ASP A 159 18.05 -6.95 4.28
N VAL A 160 17.23 -6.64 5.27
CA VAL A 160 17.01 -7.47 6.46
C VAL A 160 15.52 -7.56 6.71
N ASP A 161 14.99 -8.78 6.79
CA ASP A 161 13.64 -8.97 7.31
C ASP A 161 13.60 -8.66 8.80
N VAL A 162 13.01 -7.53 9.14
CA VAL A 162 12.83 -7.10 10.52
C VAL A 162 11.53 -7.60 11.14
N SER A 163 10.71 -8.34 10.41
CA SER A 163 9.42 -8.86 10.90
C SER A 163 9.58 -9.82 12.09
N SER A 164 10.70 -10.53 12.13
CA SER A 164 11.09 -11.40 13.23
C SER A 164 11.71 -10.65 14.43
N LEU A 165 12.13 -9.41 14.26
CA LEU A 165 12.83 -8.58 15.25
C LEU A 165 11.91 -7.58 15.93
N LEU A 166 11.04 -6.93 15.15
CA LEU A 166 10.16 -5.87 15.61
C LEU A 166 8.69 -6.32 15.53
N PRO A 167 7.87 -6.01 16.53
CA PRO A 167 6.46 -6.31 16.49
C PRO A 167 5.76 -5.52 15.37
N LYS A 168 4.55 -5.99 15.02
CA LYS A 168 3.67 -5.24 14.10
C LYS A 168 3.23 -3.94 14.76
N ASP A 169 3.21 -2.86 13.98
CA ASP A 169 2.69 -1.58 14.43
C ASP A 169 1.16 -1.57 14.50
N ASP A 170 0.60 -0.87 15.47
CA ASP A 170 -0.81 -0.60 15.56
C ASP A 170 -1.22 0.42 14.49
N ALA A 171 -2.45 0.30 14.00
CA ALA A 171 -2.97 1.20 12.98
C ALA A 171 -4.03 2.13 13.56
N SER A 172 -3.93 3.41 13.22
CA SER A 172 -4.94 4.42 13.49
C SER A 172 -5.34 5.11 12.17
N HIS A 173 -6.61 5.50 12.04
CA HIS A 173 -7.12 6.11 10.80
C HIS A 173 -6.85 5.29 9.52
N GLY A 174 -6.64 3.98 9.67
CA GLY A 174 -6.35 3.06 8.57
C GLY A 174 -4.86 2.87 8.25
N PHE A 175 -3.95 3.59 8.94
CA PHE A 175 -2.50 3.56 8.68
C PHE A 175 -1.68 3.33 9.94
N ASP A 176 -0.61 2.57 9.81
CA ASP A 176 0.29 2.21 10.90
C ASP A 176 1.34 3.30 11.23
N ASN A 177 1.48 4.31 10.39
CA ASN A 177 2.35 5.47 10.64
C ASN A 177 1.64 6.63 11.37
N VAL A 178 0.38 6.44 11.76
CA VAL A 178 -0.40 7.41 12.54
C VAL A 178 -0.38 7.02 14.01
N SER A 179 -0.06 7.97 14.90
CA SER A 179 -0.06 7.78 16.36
C SER A 179 1.04 6.87 16.92
N ASN A 180 2.23 6.88 16.33
CA ASN A 180 3.37 6.05 16.74
C ASN A 180 4.38 6.80 17.61
N GLY A 181 3.94 7.46 18.70
CA GLY A 181 4.83 8.21 19.60
C GLY A 181 5.42 7.39 20.75
N GLU A 182 4.81 6.29 21.16
CA GLU A 182 5.20 5.57 22.36
C GLU A 182 6.32 4.55 22.12
N LEU A 183 7.26 4.49 23.08
CA LEU A 183 8.34 3.52 23.13
C LEU A 183 8.29 2.80 24.49
N SER A 184 7.65 1.63 24.52
CA SER A 184 7.64 0.77 25.70
C SER A 184 9.05 0.17 25.97
N PRO A 185 9.37 -0.21 27.21
CA PRO A 185 10.64 -0.89 27.51
C PRO A 185 10.89 -2.13 26.65
N THR A 186 9.87 -2.95 26.45
CA THR A 186 9.97 -4.15 25.58
C THR A 186 10.28 -3.79 24.14
N LEU A 187 9.67 -2.73 23.62
CA LEU A 187 9.94 -2.28 22.26
C LEU A 187 11.35 -1.72 22.12
N LEU A 188 11.85 -1.00 23.15
CA LEU A 188 13.24 -0.54 23.20
C LEU A 188 14.22 -1.71 23.15
N GLU A 189 14.00 -2.76 23.94
CA GLU A 189 14.82 -3.98 23.90
C GLU A 189 14.84 -4.61 22.50
N ARG A 190 13.70 -4.64 21.83
CA ARG A 190 13.61 -5.14 20.45
C ARG A 190 14.42 -4.29 19.47
N TYR A 191 14.37 -2.95 19.58
CA TYR A 191 15.21 -2.08 18.74
C TYR A 191 16.70 -2.25 19.03
N LEU A 192 17.10 -2.42 20.28
CA LEU A 192 18.49 -2.70 20.65
C LEU A 192 18.98 -4.03 20.06
N ALA A 193 18.15 -5.07 20.13
CA ALA A 193 18.45 -6.37 19.52
C ALA A 193 18.51 -6.27 17.97
N ALA A 194 17.60 -5.53 17.37
CA ALA A 194 17.62 -5.28 15.93
C ALA A 194 18.87 -4.50 15.51
N ALA A 195 19.22 -3.43 16.22
CA ALA A 195 20.45 -2.66 15.98
C ALA A 195 21.71 -3.53 16.08
N GLN A 196 21.76 -4.46 17.04
CA GLN A 196 22.85 -5.41 17.18
C GLN A 196 22.96 -6.36 15.99
N LYS A 197 21.83 -6.96 15.57
CA LYS A 197 21.82 -7.89 14.44
C LYS A 197 22.17 -7.18 13.14
N VAL A 198 21.59 -6.00 12.91
CA VAL A 198 21.84 -5.18 11.71
C VAL A 198 23.29 -4.70 11.65
N SER A 199 23.87 -4.18 12.76
CA SER A 199 25.26 -3.68 12.76
C SER A 199 26.26 -4.79 12.46
N ARG A 200 26.06 -5.99 13.03
CA ARG A 200 26.89 -7.16 12.72
C ARG A 200 26.82 -7.56 11.25
N ALA A 201 25.60 -7.66 10.71
CA ALA A 201 25.40 -8.00 9.31
C ALA A 201 26.01 -6.94 8.37
N ALA A 202 25.90 -5.65 8.71
CA ALA A 202 26.43 -4.55 7.92
C ALA A 202 27.96 -4.54 7.87
N VAL A 203 28.61 -4.85 8.99
CA VAL A 203 30.08 -4.90 9.07
C VAL A 203 30.62 -6.28 8.63
N GLY A 204 29.80 -7.33 8.69
CA GLY A 204 30.24 -8.69 8.43
C GLY A 204 31.06 -9.29 9.59
N SER A 205 30.79 -8.86 10.82
CA SER A 205 31.47 -9.39 12.00
C SER A 205 31.11 -10.84 12.24
N ALA A 206 32.10 -11.61 12.72
CA ALA A 206 31.94 -13.04 13.01
C ALA A 206 30.76 -13.28 13.97
N LEU A 207 29.91 -14.25 13.65
CA LEU A 207 28.87 -14.71 14.54
C LEU A 207 29.50 -15.61 15.62
N PRO A 208 29.05 -15.51 16.87
CA PRO A 208 29.61 -16.32 17.97
C PRO A 208 29.30 -17.82 17.83
N SER A 209 28.27 -18.17 17.05
CA SER A 209 27.85 -19.53 16.77
C SER A 209 27.02 -19.57 15.49
N PRO A 210 26.94 -20.69 14.78
CA PRO A 210 26.04 -20.88 13.67
C PRO A 210 24.58 -20.59 14.08
N ALA A 211 23.87 -19.85 13.25
CA ALA A 211 22.45 -19.56 13.41
C ALA A 211 21.64 -20.19 12.28
N SER A 212 20.40 -20.55 12.55
CA SER A 212 19.49 -21.09 11.53
C SER A 212 18.41 -20.08 11.17
N HIS A 213 18.22 -19.86 9.89
CA HIS A 213 17.07 -19.13 9.32
C HIS A 213 16.18 -20.15 8.62
N VAL A 214 14.87 -20.12 8.90
CA VAL A 214 13.91 -21.06 8.36
C VAL A 214 12.82 -20.31 7.62
N VAL A 215 12.65 -20.63 6.35
CA VAL A 215 11.54 -20.18 5.51
C VAL A 215 10.51 -21.31 5.46
N VAL A 216 9.31 -21.04 5.97
CA VAL A 216 8.19 -22.01 5.98
C VAL A 216 7.18 -21.56 4.94
N LEU A 217 6.77 -22.47 4.06
CA LEU A 217 5.80 -22.20 3.02
C LEU A 217 4.38 -22.40 3.56
N PRO A 218 3.38 -21.61 3.09
CA PRO A 218 1.98 -21.82 3.45
C PRO A 218 1.50 -23.22 3.10
N SER A 219 0.71 -23.82 3.98
CA SER A 219 0.22 -25.19 3.80
C SER A 219 -0.74 -25.34 2.62
N ASP A 220 -1.43 -24.25 2.25
CA ASP A 220 -2.35 -24.17 1.12
C ASP A 220 -1.70 -23.66 -0.18
N LEU A 221 -0.36 -23.52 -0.21
CA LEU A 221 0.38 -23.20 -1.43
C LEU A 221 0.40 -24.40 -2.38
N THR A 222 -0.16 -24.23 -3.57
CA THR A 222 -0.06 -25.24 -4.66
C THR A 222 1.29 -25.15 -5.34
N GLN A 223 2.01 -26.27 -5.46
CA GLN A 223 3.37 -26.34 -6.00
C GLN A 223 3.46 -27.24 -7.25
N GLU A 224 2.44 -27.21 -8.11
CA GLU A 224 2.34 -28.02 -9.32
C GLU A 224 2.79 -27.27 -10.58
N ASP A 225 2.73 -25.93 -10.54
CA ASP A 225 3.07 -25.08 -11.66
C ASP A 225 4.54 -24.66 -11.62
N HIS A 226 5.07 -24.21 -12.77
CA HIS A 226 6.37 -23.59 -12.85
C HIS A 226 6.37 -22.21 -12.14
N LEU A 227 7.41 -21.92 -11.38
CA LEU A 227 7.64 -20.61 -10.76
C LEU A 227 8.59 -19.76 -11.61
N GLU A 228 8.27 -18.48 -11.78
CA GLU A 228 9.18 -17.52 -12.41
C GLU A 228 10.48 -17.39 -11.60
N GLY A 229 11.60 -17.32 -12.28
CA GLY A 229 12.94 -17.28 -11.67
C GLY A 229 13.58 -18.64 -11.46
N LEU A 230 12.85 -19.76 -11.69
CA LEU A 230 13.39 -21.13 -11.67
C LEU A 230 13.67 -21.64 -13.08
N PRO A 231 14.52 -22.67 -13.24
CA PRO A 231 14.84 -23.25 -14.55
C PRO A 231 13.59 -23.79 -15.26
N PHE A 232 13.53 -23.66 -16.59
CA PHE A 232 12.48 -24.29 -17.38
C PHE A 232 12.54 -25.80 -17.22
N GLY A 233 11.39 -26.45 -17.26
CA GLY A 233 11.31 -27.91 -17.05
C GLY A 233 11.27 -28.28 -15.56
N THR A 234 11.04 -27.34 -14.67
CA THR A 234 10.80 -27.57 -13.24
C THR A 234 9.37 -27.22 -12.85
N HIS A 235 8.95 -27.66 -11.68
CA HIS A 235 7.68 -27.26 -11.05
C HIS A 235 7.86 -27.09 -9.55
N GLY A 236 6.95 -26.33 -8.95
CA GLY A 236 6.88 -26.15 -7.49
C GLY A 236 8.17 -25.63 -6.88
N GLY A 237 8.25 -25.76 -5.59
CA GLY A 237 9.39 -25.29 -4.81
C GLY A 237 9.24 -23.85 -4.35
N VAL A 238 10.36 -23.18 -4.18
CA VAL A 238 10.45 -21.79 -3.70
C VAL A 238 11.71 -21.12 -4.22
N VAL A 239 11.64 -19.83 -4.46
CA VAL A 239 12.79 -18.94 -4.60
C VAL A 239 12.60 -17.75 -3.65
N PHE A 240 13.64 -17.45 -2.88
CA PHE A 240 13.59 -16.33 -1.93
C PHE A 240 14.97 -15.68 -1.78
N PRO A 241 15.02 -14.35 -1.60
CA PRO A 241 16.28 -13.65 -1.32
C PRO A 241 16.74 -13.93 0.11
N TYR A 242 18.02 -14.17 0.28
CA TYR A 242 18.68 -14.30 1.58
C TYR A 242 20.02 -13.58 1.58
N THR A 243 20.26 -12.77 2.60
CA THR A 243 21.53 -12.07 2.75
C THR A 243 22.47 -12.90 3.63
N PHE A 244 23.47 -13.51 3.01
CA PHE A 244 24.52 -14.24 3.73
C PHE A 244 25.44 -13.24 4.44
N PRO A 245 25.58 -13.32 5.78
CA PRO A 245 26.31 -12.32 6.53
C PRO A 245 27.83 -12.35 6.30
N GLN A 246 28.36 -13.50 5.89
CA GLN A 246 29.80 -13.71 5.70
C GLN A 246 30.07 -14.67 4.55
N HIS A 247 31.24 -14.57 3.94
CA HIS A 247 31.77 -15.64 3.10
C HIS A 247 32.15 -16.83 3.95
N ALA A 248 31.34 -17.88 3.85
CA ALA A 248 31.45 -19.04 4.76
C ALA A 248 30.78 -20.27 4.15
N VAL A 249 30.96 -21.39 4.85
CA VAL A 249 30.18 -22.60 4.58
C VAL A 249 28.82 -22.52 5.28
N TYR A 250 27.74 -22.80 4.54
CA TYR A 250 26.40 -22.88 5.07
C TYR A 250 25.76 -24.22 4.74
N GLU A 251 24.88 -24.70 5.61
CA GLU A 251 24.07 -25.89 5.37
C GLU A 251 22.67 -25.44 4.96
N ILE A 252 22.24 -25.83 3.76
CA ILE A 252 20.88 -25.63 3.27
C ILE A 252 20.17 -26.97 3.42
N GLN A 253 19.05 -27.01 4.14
CA GLN A 253 18.24 -28.21 4.35
C GLN A 253 16.81 -27.97 3.87
N VAL A 254 16.26 -28.94 3.15
CA VAL A 254 14.89 -28.93 2.64
C VAL A 254 14.04 -29.94 3.41
N ARG A 255 12.84 -29.49 3.83
CA ARG A 255 11.79 -30.36 4.36
C ARG A 255 10.62 -30.38 3.40
N LEU A 256 10.06 -31.56 3.16
CA LEU A 256 8.95 -31.75 2.25
C LEU A 256 7.61 -31.69 2.97
N ALA A 257 6.56 -31.29 2.23
CA ALA A 257 5.20 -31.24 2.74
C ALA A 257 4.66 -32.64 3.08
N ARG A 258 3.89 -32.72 4.17
CA ARG A 258 3.38 -33.99 4.72
C ARG A 258 1.87 -33.94 4.92
N ASP A 259 1.25 -35.11 4.81
CA ASP A 259 -0.15 -35.30 5.18
C ASP A 259 -0.34 -35.37 6.72
N ARG A 260 -1.57 -35.61 7.15
CA ARG A 260 -1.92 -35.76 8.58
C ARG A 260 -1.29 -36.95 9.27
N ASN A 261 -0.80 -37.91 8.49
CA ASN A 261 -0.15 -39.15 8.95
C ASN A 261 1.36 -39.06 8.84
N GLU A 262 1.89 -37.86 8.65
CA GLU A 262 3.32 -37.59 8.48
C GLU A 262 3.97 -38.22 7.23
N ASN A 263 3.17 -38.66 6.28
CA ASN A 263 3.70 -39.14 5.00
C ASN A 263 4.03 -38.00 4.07
N VAL A 264 5.13 -38.06 3.33
CA VAL A 264 5.46 -37.05 2.33
C VAL A 264 4.48 -37.20 1.16
N GLU A 265 3.68 -36.12 0.97
CA GLU A 265 2.67 -36.10 -0.10
C GLU A 265 3.32 -36.13 -1.48
N GLY A 266 2.72 -36.85 -2.43
CA GLY A 266 3.19 -36.96 -3.81
C GLY A 266 4.44 -37.80 -4.01
N LEU A 267 5.03 -38.42 -2.97
CA LEU A 267 6.20 -39.27 -3.07
C LEU A 267 5.83 -40.72 -3.34
N THR A 268 5.39 -41.03 -4.56
CA THR A 268 5.02 -42.38 -4.98
C THR A 268 6.19 -43.16 -5.61
N GLU A 269 7.19 -42.46 -6.11
CA GLU A 269 8.40 -42.99 -6.75
C GLU A 269 9.63 -42.12 -6.42
N PRO A 270 10.85 -42.57 -6.72
CA PRO A 270 12.05 -41.77 -6.52
C PRO A 270 11.99 -40.46 -7.32
N GLN A 271 12.20 -39.30 -6.66
CA GLN A 271 12.16 -37.99 -7.26
C GLN A 271 13.41 -37.19 -6.93
N GLN A 272 13.71 -36.18 -7.74
CA GLN A 272 14.83 -35.27 -7.57
C GLN A 272 14.39 -33.94 -6.96
N VAL A 273 15.24 -33.43 -6.09
CA VAL A 273 15.12 -32.08 -5.50
C VAL A 273 16.38 -31.33 -5.92
N GLU A 274 16.20 -30.18 -6.57
CA GLU A 274 17.31 -29.32 -6.98
C GLU A 274 17.39 -28.11 -6.04
N ILE A 275 18.62 -27.83 -5.58
CA ILE A 275 18.96 -26.64 -4.82
C ILE A 275 19.86 -25.78 -5.69
N SER A 276 19.51 -24.50 -5.84
CA SER A 276 20.29 -23.54 -6.62
C SER A 276 20.47 -22.22 -5.86
N ILE A 277 21.56 -21.50 -6.20
CA ILE A 277 21.86 -20.15 -5.72
C ILE A 277 22.09 -19.27 -6.94
N ASP A 278 21.42 -18.12 -7.01
CA ASP A 278 21.48 -17.19 -8.14
C ASP A 278 21.24 -17.87 -9.50
N GLY A 279 20.30 -18.81 -9.54
CA GLY A 279 19.99 -19.61 -10.73
C GLY A 279 21.03 -20.67 -11.10
N SER A 280 22.14 -20.77 -10.36
CA SER A 280 23.16 -21.79 -10.57
C SER A 280 22.86 -23.03 -9.75
N LEU A 281 22.75 -24.20 -10.39
CA LEU A 281 22.52 -25.48 -9.73
C LEU A 281 23.68 -25.79 -8.76
N VAL A 282 23.35 -25.97 -7.50
CA VAL A 282 24.29 -26.36 -6.43
C VAL A 282 24.33 -27.86 -6.28
N GLN A 283 23.17 -28.48 -6.14
CA GLN A 283 23.05 -29.92 -5.84
C GLN A 283 21.71 -30.46 -6.32
N THR A 284 21.75 -31.67 -6.88
CA THR A 284 20.57 -32.51 -7.09
C THR A 284 20.57 -33.61 -6.04
N LEU A 285 19.50 -33.69 -5.26
CA LEU A 285 19.30 -34.68 -4.22
C LEU A 285 18.18 -35.65 -4.62
N LEU A 286 18.32 -36.92 -4.31
CA LEU A 286 17.33 -37.96 -4.64
C LEU A 286 16.54 -38.31 -3.37
N VAL A 287 15.22 -38.13 -3.42
CA VAL A 287 14.31 -38.63 -2.39
C VAL A 287 13.59 -39.88 -2.87
N LYS A 288 13.47 -40.90 -2.01
CA LYS A 288 12.82 -42.15 -2.32
C LYS A 288 11.69 -42.45 -1.34
N PRO A 289 10.56 -43.00 -1.81
CA PRO A 289 9.51 -43.44 -0.90
C PRO A 289 10.06 -44.55 0.03
N ASN A 290 9.74 -44.44 1.31
CA ASN A 290 10.07 -45.52 2.24
C ASN A 290 8.94 -46.54 2.21
N ARG A 291 9.16 -47.63 1.50
CA ARG A 291 8.25 -48.79 1.47
C ARG A 291 8.90 -49.92 2.29
N ASN A 292 8.30 -50.23 3.43
CA ASN A 292 8.70 -51.51 4.05
C ASN A 292 8.09 -52.69 3.31
N GLN A 293 8.61 -53.89 3.61
CA GLN A 293 8.24 -55.11 2.90
C GLN A 293 6.74 -55.49 2.94
N SER A 294 5.96 -54.86 3.83
CA SER A 294 4.52 -55.08 3.95
C SER A 294 3.67 -54.10 3.15
N GLY A 295 4.27 -53.15 2.45
CA GLY A 295 3.53 -52.17 1.64
C GLY A 295 2.81 -51.08 2.43
N ALA A 296 2.89 -51.09 3.75
CA ALA A 296 2.34 -50.04 4.58
C ALA A 296 3.28 -48.81 4.59
N TYR A 297 2.70 -47.65 4.43
CA TYR A 297 3.42 -46.42 4.62
C TYR A 297 3.54 -46.18 6.13
N TYR A 298 4.77 -46.14 6.67
CA TYR A 298 5.00 -45.64 8.02
C TYR A 298 5.34 -44.17 7.96
N ALA A 299 4.85 -43.43 8.94
CA ALA A 299 5.29 -42.09 9.20
C ALA A 299 6.83 -42.05 9.26
N ASP A 300 7.42 -41.52 8.19
CA ASP A 300 8.86 -41.53 8.07
C ASP A 300 9.44 -40.13 8.22
N GLU A 301 9.63 -39.74 9.48
CA GLU A 301 10.32 -38.52 9.81
C GLU A 301 11.71 -38.37 9.16
N ALA A 302 12.28 -39.49 8.68
CA ALA A 302 13.64 -39.54 8.16
C ALA A 302 13.74 -39.38 6.63
N VAL A 303 12.65 -39.53 5.89
CA VAL A 303 12.64 -39.52 4.41
C VAL A 303 13.39 -38.36 3.79
N ASP A 304 13.28 -37.17 4.38
CA ASP A 304 13.88 -35.93 3.89
C ASP A 304 15.04 -35.40 4.76
N LYS A 305 15.47 -36.13 5.79
CA LYS A 305 16.61 -35.70 6.64
C LYS A 305 17.93 -35.55 5.89
N HIS A 306 18.11 -36.33 4.83
CA HIS A 306 19.28 -36.30 3.96
C HIS A 306 19.23 -35.21 2.89
N LEU A 307 18.09 -34.52 2.73
CA LEU A 307 17.94 -33.45 1.74
C LEU A 307 18.61 -32.17 2.24
N LYS A 308 19.93 -32.19 2.32
CA LYS A 308 20.76 -31.11 2.75
C LYS A 308 22.10 -31.09 2.02
N VAL A 309 22.64 -29.90 1.87
CA VAL A 309 23.94 -29.65 1.25
C VAL A 309 24.72 -28.62 2.05
N ARG A 310 26.04 -28.84 2.18
CA ARG A 310 26.97 -27.83 2.68
C ARG A 310 27.71 -27.20 1.52
N ILE A 311 27.66 -25.86 1.45
CA ILE A 311 28.22 -25.09 0.35
C ILE A 311 28.89 -23.81 0.85
N GLY A 312 30.02 -23.45 0.26
CA GLY A 312 30.62 -22.13 0.41
C GLY A 312 29.84 -21.09 -0.38
N VAL A 313 29.36 -20.05 0.29
CA VAL A 313 28.61 -18.94 -0.31
C VAL A 313 29.30 -17.63 0.02
N GLY A 314 29.35 -16.71 -0.97
CA GLY A 314 29.83 -15.34 -0.78
C GLY A 314 28.96 -14.57 0.20
N ALA A 315 29.52 -13.55 0.84
CA ALA A 315 28.73 -12.64 1.66
C ALA A 315 27.90 -11.71 0.77
N GLY A 316 26.68 -11.40 1.20
CA GLY A 316 25.78 -10.50 0.48
C GLY A 316 24.43 -11.12 0.14
N PRO A 317 23.58 -10.41 -0.60
CA PRO A 317 22.28 -10.90 -1.04
C PRO A 317 22.45 -11.93 -2.17
N HIS A 318 21.75 -13.06 -2.03
CA HIS A 318 21.67 -14.13 -3.00
C HIS A 318 20.24 -14.65 -3.08
N ASP A 319 19.82 -15.12 -4.23
CA ASP A 319 18.56 -15.84 -4.40
C ASP A 319 18.78 -17.34 -4.15
N VAL A 320 18.18 -17.88 -3.09
CA VAL A 320 18.19 -19.31 -2.77
C VAL A 320 16.92 -19.94 -3.31
N ALA A 321 17.07 -21.01 -4.07
CA ALA A 321 15.96 -21.69 -4.68
C ALA A 321 15.99 -23.20 -4.46
N VAL A 322 14.80 -23.77 -4.32
CA VAL A 322 14.55 -25.21 -4.27
C VAL A 322 13.43 -25.54 -5.25
N THR A 323 13.61 -26.53 -6.11
CA THR A 323 12.58 -26.91 -7.09
C THR A 323 12.67 -28.40 -7.43
N PHE A 324 11.70 -28.88 -8.21
CA PHE A 324 11.60 -30.27 -8.65
C PHE A 324 11.66 -30.35 -10.18
N PRO A 325 12.61 -31.11 -10.77
CA PRO A 325 12.60 -31.38 -12.21
C PRO A 325 11.32 -32.10 -12.62
N ARG A 326 10.70 -31.68 -13.70
CA ARG A 326 9.59 -32.42 -14.29
C ARG A 326 10.17 -33.68 -14.95
N LYS A 327 9.66 -34.81 -14.58
CA LYS A 327 9.85 -36.02 -15.33
C LYS A 327 9.04 -35.93 -16.63
N THR A 328 9.54 -36.55 -17.67
CA THR A 328 9.07 -36.54 -19.06
C THR A 328 7.62 -36.12 -19.32
N PHE A 329 7.40 -35.43 -20.44
CA PHE A 329 6.09 -35.02 -20.98
C PHE A 329 5.19 -36.20 -21.45
N ALA A 330 5.39 -37.42 -20.98
CA ALA A 330 4.43 -38.48 -21.19
C ALA A 330 3.10 -38.03 -20.52
N LEU A 331 2.07 -37.87 -21.32
CA LEU A 331 0.70 -37.66 -20.87
C LEU A 331 0.27 -38.92 -20.09
N GLU A 332 0.49 -38.92 -18.78
CA GLU A 332 -0.16 -39.89 -17.90
C GLU A 332 -1.62 -39.46 -17.77
N GLU A 333 -2.46 -39.92 -18.68
CA GLU A 333 -3.88 -39.56 -18.72
C GLU A 333 -4.66 -40.04 -17.48
N THR A 334 -4.11 -40.99 -16.74
CA THR A 334 -4.77 -41.62 -15.59
C THR A 334 -4.72 -40.81 -14.28
N GLU A 335 -3.85 -39.81 -14.18
CA GLU A 335 -3.67 -39.02 -12.95
C GLU A 335 -3.95 -37.54 -13.13
N ARG A 336 -4.75 -37.15 -14.12
CA ARG A 336 -5.14 -35.73 -14.28
C ARG A 336 -5.99 -35.30 -13.12
N GLN A 337 -5.53 -34.25 -12.44
CA GLN A 337 -6.41 -33.43 -11.61
C GLN A 337 -7.61 -32.97 -12.45
N PRO A 338 -8.83 -32.97 -11.91
CA PRO A 338 -9.96 -32.36 -12.59
C PRO A 338 -9.59 -30.96 -13.09
N SER A 339 -10.04 -30.59 -14.28
CA SER A 339 -9.54 -29.46 -15.09
C SER A 339 -9.54 -28.07 -14.45
N LEU A 340 -9.94 -27.89 -13.21
CA LEU A 340 -9.81 -26.68 -12.41
C LEU A 340 -9.48 -26.99 -10.94
N ALA A 341 -9.27 -28.24 -10.60
CA ALA A 341 -8.93 -28.62 -9.24
C ALA A 341 -7.48 -28.23 -8.94
N ARG A 342 -7.30 -27.63 -7.79
CA ARG A 342 -6.01 -27.32 -7.20
C ARG A 342 -5.84 -28.17 -5.96
N PHE A 343 -4.63 -28.22 -5.42
CA PHE A 343 -4.41 -28.86 -4.13
C PHE A 343 -5.41 -28.32 -3.10
N ASN A 344 -6.08 -29.23 -2.46
CA ASN A 344 -6.97 -28.99 -1.34
C ASN A 344 -6.94 -30.21 -0.45
N MET A 345 -6.45 -30.07 0.78
CA MET A 345 -6.24 -31.19 1.70
C MET A 345 -7.53 -31.98 2.02
N ASP A 346 -8.69 -31.40 1.81
CA ASP A 346 -9.97 -32.07 2.07
C ASP A 346 -10.51 -32.85 0.86
N ARG A 347 -10.14 -32.47 -0.37
CA ARG A 347 -10.70 -33.04 -1.61
C ARG A 347 -9.66 -33.52 -2.62
N HIS A 348 -8.55 -32.80 -2.71
CA HIS A 348 -7.51 -33.00 -3.72
C HIS A 348 -6.14 -32.99 -3.05
N PRO A 349 -5.67 -34.14 -2.51
CA PRO A 349 -4.33 -34.22 -1.92
C PRO A 349 -3.27 -33.92 -2.99
N ARG A 350 -2.05 -33.59 -2.55
CA ARG A 350 -0.93 -33.35 -3.47
C ARG A 350 -0.58 -34.62 -4.22
N VAL A 351 -0.48 -34.51 -5.54
CA VAL A 351 -0.01 -35.58 -6.41
C VAL A 351 1.46 -35.46 -6.75
N GLN A 352 2.05 -34.30 -6.48
CA GLN A 352 3.46 -33.98 -6.71
C GLN A 352 4.12 -33.53 -5.41
N LEU A 353 5.45 -33.65 -5.34
CA LEU A 353 6.22 -33.17 -4.20
C LEU A 353 6.02 -31.67 -4.00
N ALA A 354 6.07 -31.27 -2.74
CA ALA A 354 6.06 -29.87 -2.34
C ALA A 354 7.07 -29.64 -1.22
N VAL A 355 7.69 -28.46 -1.23
CA VAL A 355 8.54 -27.99 -0.15
C VAL A 355 7.65 -27.51 1.00
N TYR A 356 7.94 -27.95 2.22
CA TYR A 356 7.35 -27.40 3.44
C TYR A 356 8.20 -26.26 4.00
N SER A 357 9.52 -26.49 4.11
CA SER A 357 10.44 -25.47 4.59
C SER A 357 11.85 -25.62 4.04
N VAL A 358 12.55 -24.51 3.98
CA VAL A 358 13.98 -24.45 3.69
C VAL A 358 14.68 -23.80 4.86
N SER A 359 15.69 -24.43 5.43
CA SER A 359 16.53 -23.85 6.49
C SER A 359 17.94 -23.61 5.98
N ILE A 360 18.50 -22.46 6.33
CA ILE A 360 19.89 -22.06 6.08
C ILE A 360 20.57 -21.94 7.43
N THR A 361 21.54 -22.79 7.71
CA THR A 361 22.28 -22.82 8.96
C THR A 361 23.75 -22.49 8.72
N GLY A 362 24.30 -21.60 9.47
CA GLY A 362 25.71 -21.15 9.38
C GLY A 362 25.94 -19.78 10.00
N PRO A 363 27.13 -19.19 9.81
CA PRO A 363 28.29 -19.74 9.12
C PRO A 363 29.00 -20.85 9.92
N PHE A 364 29.55 -21.88 9.25
CA PHE A 364 30.33 -22.90 9.91
C PHE A 364 31.85 -22.66 9.81
N GLU A 365 32.33 -22.38 8.62
CA GLU A 365 33.73 -22.11 8.32
C GLU A 365 33.79 -20.72 7.66
N THR A 366 34.31 -19.75 8.40
CA THR A 366 34.41 -18.38 7.93
C THR A 366 35.78 -18.14 7.31
N SER A 367 35.79 -17.50 6.14
CA SER A 367 36.99 -16.91 5.57
C SER A 367 37.04 -15.40 5.87
N GLU A 368 38.11 -14.72 5.43
CA GLU A 368 38.24 -13.28 5.59
C GLU A 368 37.02 -12.53 5.06
N ALA A 369 36.65 -11.43 5.73
CA ALA A 369 35.48 -10.64 5.40
C ALA A 369 35.57 -10.12 3.96
N ASN A 370 34.68 -10.60 3.09
CA ASN A 370 34.55 -10.12 1.73
C ASN A 370 33.83 -8.77 1.69
N GLU A 371 34.15 -7.98 0.68
CA GLU A 371 33.47 -6.71 0.41
C GLU A 371 32.00 -6.95 -0.01
N THR A 372 31.07 -6.65 0.90
CA THR A 372 29.63 -6.67 0.63
C THR A 372 29.14 -5.29 0.19
N PRO A 373 27.96 -5.17 -0.45
CA PRO A 373 27.36 -3.86 -0.72
C PRO A 373 27.23 -3.00 0.52
N SER A 374 26.96 -3.61 1.68
CA SER A 374 26.85 -2.92 2.98
C SER A 374 28.20 -2.39 3.44
N ARG A 375 29.26 -3.19 3.35
CA ARG A 375 30.61 -2.75 3.69
C ARG A 375 31.07 -1.61 2.79
N GLN A 376 30.84 -1.69 1.49
CA GLN A 376 31.16 -0.63 0.53
C GLN A 376 30.40 0.67 0.85
N ARG A 377 29.15 0.58 1.23
CA ARG A 377 28.32 1.72 1.60
C ARG A 377 28.75 2.36 2.92
N LEU A 378 29.19 1.56 3.88
CA LEU A 378 29.56 1.97 5.23
C LEU A 378 30.99 2.48 5.30
N PHE A 379 31.96 1.72 4.78
CA PHE A 379 33.38 2.05 4.89
C PHE A 379 33.84 3.02 3.80
N VAL A 380 33.40 4.28 3.93
CA VAL A 380 33.77 5.38 3.02
C VAL A 380 35.28 5.72 3.05
N CYS A 381 36.02 5.14 3.96
CA CYS A 381 37.47 5.12 4.06
C CYS A 381 37.95 3.87 4.79
N ARG A 382 39.24 3.56 4.55
CA ARG A 382 40.03 2.61 5.36
C ARG A 382 41.27 3.34 5.87
N PRO A 383 41.74 3.10 7.09
CA PRO A 383 42.96 3.72 7.60
C PRO A 383 44.15 3.35 6.71
N SER A 384 44.83 4.32 6.14
CA SER A 384 45.98 4.09 5.28
C SER A 384 47.24 3.64 6.05
N ARG A 385 47.24 3.83 7.37
CA ARG A 385 48.29 3.43 8.31
C ARG A 385 47.62 2.99 9.57
N SER A 386 48.14 1.96 10.26
CA SER A 386 47.68 1.48 11.56
C SER A 386 48.09 2.40 12.71
N THR A 387 47.86 3.72 12.58
CA THR A 387 48.06 4.69 13.63
C THR A 387 46.73 5.08 14.25
N ALA A 388 46.71 5.24 15.59
CA ALA A 388 45.48 5.63 16.29
C ALA A 388 44.84 6.93 15.75
N ALA A 389 45.66 7.87 15.28
CA ALA A 389 45.17 9.12 14.69
C ALA A 389 44.47 8.90 13.33
N ALA A 390 45.04 8.04 12.45
CA ALA A 390 44.46 7.74 11.13
C ALA A 390 43.17 6.91 11.29
N GLU A 391 43.15 5.96 12.23
CA GLU A 391 41.95 5.19 12.57
C GLU A 391 40.83 6.10 13.11
N ALA A 392 41.14 6.98 14.05
CA ALA A 392 40.18 7.92 14.63
C ALA A 392 39.58 8.89 13.59
N ALA A 393 40.43 9.40 12.68
CA ALA A 393 39.98 10.27 11.59
C ALA A 393 39.04 9.54 10.61
N CYS A 394 39.38 8.31 10.23
CA CYS A 394 38.52 7.51 9.37
C CYS A 394 37.23 7.09 10.09
N ALA A 395 37.27 6.67 11.35
CA ALA A 395 36.09 6.36 12.15
C ALA A 395 35.15 7.58 12.24
N LYS A 396 35.69 8.76 12.54
CA LYS A 396 34.89 10.01 12.56
C LYS A 396 34.20 10.24 11.22
N ARG A 397 34.89 10.06 10.11
CA ARG A 397 34.32 10.22 8.74
C ARG A 397 33.19 9.22 8.48
N ILE A 398 33.40 7.93 8.79
CA ILE A 398 32.38 6.87 8.64
C ILE A 398 31.14 7.22 9.46
N VAL A 399 31.33 7.50 10.76
CA VAL A 399 30.24 7.78 11.69
C VAL A 399 29.48 9.06 11.30
N SER A 400 30.16 10.12 10.89
CA SER A 400 29.52 11.36 10.43
C SER A 400 28.68 11.13 9.17
N THR A 401 29.18 10.35 8.20
CA THR A 401 28.44 10.02 6.98
C THR A 401 27.19 9.18 7.29
N LEU A 402 27.34 8.18 8.13
CA LEU A 402 26.23 7.34 8.58
C LEU A 402 25.18 8.16 9.36
N ALA A 403 25.62 8.94 10.35
CA ALA A 403 24.76 9.73 11.20
C ALA A 403 24.01 10.81 10.40
N ARG A 404 24.64 11.47 9.42
CA ARG A 404 23.97 12.42 8.51
C ARG A 404 22.74 11.80 7.83
N ARG A 405 22.88 10.59 7.29
CA ARG A 405 21.79 9.86 6.63
C ARG A 405 20.74 9.36 7.65
N ALA A 406 21.20 8.81 8.77
CA ALA A 406 20.34 8.26 9.81
C ALA A 406 19.52 9.34 10.52
N PHE A 407 20.14 10.49 10.84
CA PHE A 407 19.52 11.62 11.53
C PHE A 407 18.80 12.59 10.57
N ARG A 408 18.99 12.38 9.26
CA ARG A 408 18.30 13.12 8.19
C ARG A 408 18.57 14.62 8.19
N ARG A 409 19.76 15.02 8.68
CA ARG A 409 20.20 16.42 8.80
C ARG A 409 21.73 16.49 8.84
N PRO A 410 22.33 17.66 8.63
CA PRO A 410 23.73 17.89 8.96
C PRO A 410 24.01 17.51 10.42
N VAL A 411 25.20 16.95 10.67
CA VAL A 411 25.63 16.51 12.01
C VAL A 411 26.80 17.32 12.50
N ALA A 412 26.74 17.75 13.75
CA ALA A 412 27.83 18.37 14.48
C ALA A 412 28.65 17.33 15.24
N ASP A 413 29.83 17.70 15.74
CA ASP A 413 30.68 16.81 16.52
C ASP A 413 29.98 16.29 17.78
N ALA A 414 29.12 17.07 18.40
CA ALA A 414 28.29 16.67 19.54
C ALA A 414 27.32 15.51 19.22
N ASP A 415 26.77 15.47 18.00
CA ASP A 415 25.84 14.43 17.58
C ASP A 415 26.50 13.04 17.46
N ILE A 416 27.79 13.03 17.18
CA ILE A 416 28.57 11.79 16.93
C ILE A 416 29.47 11.41 18.09
N GLU A 417 29.52 12.20 19.15
CA GLU A 417 30.41 11.92 20.33
C GLU A 417 30.04 10.58 21.00
N ALA A 418 28.75 10.31 21.21
CA ALA A 418 28.31 9.04 21.79
C ALA A 418 28.67 7.83 20.91
N PRO A 419 28.34 7.79 19.60
CA PRO A 419 28.80 6.71 18.70
C PRO A 419 30.31 6.55 18.67
N LEU A 420 31.08 7.63 18.65
CA LEU A 420 32.55 7.57 18.67
C LEU A 420 33.12 7.09 20.04
N ARG A 421 32.42 7.30 21.13
CA ARG A 421 32.80 6.69 22.42
C ARG A 421 32.64 5.17 22.35
N PHE A 422 31.50 4.66 21.84
CA PHE A 422 31.31 3.22 21.65
C PHE A 422 32.33 2.62 20.67
N TYR A 423 32.71 3.34 19.62
CA TYR A 423 33.81 2.95 18.74
C TYR A 423 35.12 2.76 19.54
N ARG A 424 35.51 3.76 20.36
CA ARG A 424 36.76 3.69 21.14
C ARG A 424 36.77 2.56 22.16
N GLU A 425 35.67 2.33 22.84
CA GLU A 425 35.50 1.25 23.82
C GLU A 425 35.66 -0.14 23.16
N ALA A 426 35.00 -0.38 22.06
CA ALA A 426 35.09 -1.64 21.33
C ALA A 426 36.45 -1.82 20.64
N ARG A 427 37.03 -0.75 20.10
CA ARG A 427 38.37 -0.77 19.50
C ARG A 427 39.48 -1.10 20.49
N ALA A 428 39.29 -0.79 21.78
CA ALA A 428 40.29 -1.12 22.82
C ALA A 428 40.45 -2.63 23.05
N THR A 429 39.42 -3.43 22.74
CA THR A 429 39.42 -4.89 22.95
C THR A 429 39.32 -5.68 21.64
N GLY A 430 39.07 -4.99 20.50
CA GLY A 430 38.89 -5.59 19.17
C GLY A 430 39.69 -4.83 18.09
N ASP A 431 39.33 -5.08 16.86
CA ASP A 431 39.91 -4.43 15.68
C ASP A 431 39.14 -3.15 15.29
N PHE A 432 39.54 -2.54 14.16
CA PHE A 432 38.88 -1.34 13.63
C PHE A 432 37.41 -1.62 13.28
N ASP A 433 37.13 -2.77 12.67
CA ASP A 433 35.79 -3.15 12.21
C ASP A 433 34.86 -3.40 13.42
N ALA A 434 35.33 -4.00 14.51
CA ALA A 434 34.60 -4.14 15.76
C ALA A 434 34.22 -2.78 16.38
N GLY A 435 35.15 -1.81 16.32
CA GLY A 435 34.88 -0.43 16.74
C GLY A 435 33.75 0.20 15.87
N ILE A 436 33.81 0.03 14.55
CA ILE A 436 32.77 0.54 13.63
C ILE A 436 31.43 -0.16 13.86
N GLU A 437 31.41 -1.46 14.09
CA GLU A 437 30.16 -2.18 14.44
C GLU A 437 29.44 -1.52 15.62
N MET A 438 30.18 -1.25 16.70
CA MET A 438 29.59 -0.63 17.91
C MET A 438 29.11 0.79 17.67
N ALA A 439 29.81 1.57 16.83
CA ALA A 439 29.36 2.90 16.43
C ALA A 439 28.08 2.83 15.58
N VAL A 440 27.98 1.90 14.62
CA VAL A 440 26.76 1.66 13.83
C VAL A 440 25.61 1.30 14.75
N ARG A 441 25.82 0.38 15.70
CA ARG A 441 24.82 -0.02 16.69
C ARG A 441 24.32 1.19 17.50
N ALA A 442 25.22 2.05 17.96
CA ALA A 442 24.86 3.25 18.69
C ALA A 442 24.02 4.23 17.86
N VAL A 443 24.34 4.40 16.57
CA VAL A 443 23.53 5.24 15.64
C VAL A 443 22.15 4.65 15.45
N LEU A 444 22.04 3.34 15.18
CA LEU A 444 20.75 2.66 14.95
C LEU A 444 19.86 2.56 16.20
N ALA A 445 20.46 2.66 17.38
CA ALA A 445 19.73 2.66 18.66
C ALA A 445 19.40 4.08 19.16
N SER A 446 19.86 5.12 18.46
CA SER A 446 19.66 6.50 18.89
C SER A 446 18.22 6.99 18.64
N THR A 447 17.74 7.89 19.50
CA THR A 447 16.44 8.55 19.29
C THR A 447 16.39 9.35 17.99
N GLU A 448 17.52 9.94 17.57
CA GLU A 448 17.62 10.68 16.30
C GLU A 448 17.39 9.81 15.07
N PHE A 449 17.68 8.51 15.15
CA PHE A 449 17.37 7.55 14.09
C PHE A 449 15.95 7.00 14.23
N LEU A 450 15.60 6.53 15.43
CA LEU A 450 14.33 5.81 15.67
C LEU A 450 13.10 6.69 15.55
N PHE A 451 13.25 8.02 15.72
CA PHE A 451 12.15 8.96 15.64
C PHE A 451 12.33 9.98 14.52
N ARG A 452 11.24 10.31 13.87
CA ARG A 452 11.12 11.51 13.04
C ARG A 452 10.80 12.66 14.00
N ILE A 453 11.75 13.57 14.18
CA ILE A 453 11.64 14.65 15.16
C ILE A 453 11.39 15.96 14.41
N GLU A 454 10.29 16.64 14.73
CA GLU A 454 9.99 17.98 14.23
C GLU A 454 10.10 18.97 15.38
N ARG A 455 11.12 19.83 15.33
CA ARG A 455 11.45 20.77 16.41
C ARG A 455 10.77 22.11 16.21
N GLU A 456 10.10 22.57 17.25
CA GLU A 456 9.52 23.90 17.25
C GLU A 456 10.62 24.97 17.36
N PRO A 457 10.59 26.03 16.51
CA PRO A 457 11.54 27.14 16.62
C PRO A 457 11.38 27.87 17.94
N LYS A 458 12.48 28.21 18.59
CA LYS A 458 12.50 28.81 19.94
C LYS A 458 11.77 30.17 20.05
N ASN A 459 11.58 30.90 18.95
CA ASN A 459 11.07 32.25 18.92
C ASN A 459 9.67 32.37 18.30
N VAL A 460 8.90 31.32 18.24
CA VAL A 460 7.53 31.34 17.72
C VAL A 460 6.57 31.42 18.88
N ALA A 461 5.62 32.36 18.81
CA ALA A 461 4.56 32.48 19.82
C ALA A 461 3.62 31.27 19.73
N THR A 462 3.01 30.89 20.86
CA THR A 462 1.97 29.81 20.93
C THR A 462 0.85 30.07 19.94
N HIS A 463 0.31 28.99 19.40
CA HIS A 463 -0.79 29.02 18.40
C HIS A 463 -0.49 29.85 17.16
N THR A 464 0.77 29.88 16.74
CA THR A 464 1.21 30.59 15.54
C THR A 464 1.67 29.58 14.48
N PRO A 465 1.16 29.63 13.24
CA PRO A 465 1.65 28.76 12.17
C PRO A 465 3.09 29.14 11.79
N TYR A 466 3.95 28.14 11.67
CA TYR A 466 5.32 28.33 11.24
C TYR A 466 5.69 27.28 10.17
N ARG A 467 6.66 27.65 9.32
CA ARG A 467 7.16 26.76 8.29
C ARG A 467 8.12 25.74 8.90
N VAL A 468 7.99 24.47 8.55
CA VAL A 468 8.97 23.44 8.90
C VAL A 468 10.30 23.71 8.21
N SER A 469 11.41 23.28 8.81
CA SER A 469 12.73 23.41 8.17
C SER A 469 12.82 22.59 6.88
N ASP A 470 13.76 22.91 6.01
CA ASP A 470 13.97 22.15 4.77
C ASP A 470 14.40 20.69 5.07
N GLU A 471 15.11 20.43 6.18
CA GLU A 471 15.43 19.07 6.64
C GLU A 471 14.20 18.29 7.09
N GLU A 472 13.30 18.95 7.83
CA GLU A 472 12.01 18.35 8.22
C GLU A 472 11.14 18.11 7.00
N LEU A 473 11.13 19.03 6.03
CA LEU A 473 10.44 18.89 4.76
C LEU A 473 11.02 17.71 3.94
N ALA A 474 12.34 17.54 3.89
CA ALA A 474 13.00 16.40 3.24
C ALA A 474 12.58 15.08 3.90
N SER A 475 12.52 15.05 5.23
CA SER A 475 12.04 13.90 5.98
C SER A 475 10.56 13.61 5.70
N ARG A 476 9.67 14.62 5.73
CA ARG A 476 8.25 14.46 5.38
C ARG A 476 8.09 13.87 3.99
N LEU A 477 8.79 14.44 3.01
CA LEU A 477 8.71 14.05 1.62
C LEU A 477 9.19 12.62 1.38
N SER A 478 10.33 12.24 1.96
CA SER A 478 10.90 10.90 1.78
C SER A 478 10.07 9.80 2.45
N PHE A 479 9.56 10.04 3.65
CA PHE A 479 8.69 9.09 4.31
C PHE A 479 7.31 9.00 3.66
N PHE A 480 6.80 10.08 3.09
CA PHE A 480 5.56 10.06 2.32
C PHE A 480 5.69 9.21 1.04
N LEU A 481 6.73 9.45 0.24
CA LEU A 481 6.84 8.85 -1.10
C LEU A 481 7.61 7.53 -1.12
N TRP A 482 8.53 7.32 -0.18
CA TRP A 482 9.44 6.17 -0.15
C TRP A 482 9.33 5.32 1.12
N SER A 483 8.58 5.79 2.13
CA SER A 483 8.55 5.17 3.48
C SER A 483 9.97 4.91 4.02
N SER A 484 10.91 5.82 3.76
CA SER A 484 12.33 5.69 4.07
C SER A 484 12.98 7.05 4.30
N VAL A 485 14.25 7.02 4.68
CA VAL A 485 15.07 8.23 4.84
C VAL A 485 15.31 8.97 3.51
N PRO A 486 15.54 10.31 3.56
CA PRO A 486 15.94 11.06 2.39
C PRO A 486 17.30 10.59 1.85
N ASP A 487 17.45 10.63 0.55
CA ASP A 487 18.74 10.39 -0.12
C ASP A 487 19.69 11.60 0.00
N ASP A 488 20.95 11.40 -0.43
CA ASP A 488 21.98 12.44 -0.31
C ASP A 488 21.61 13.70 -1.11
N GLU A 489 20.96 13.57 -2.31
CA GLU A 489 20.51 14.72 -3.11
C GLU A 489 19.46 15.56 -2.36
N LEU A 490 18.50 14.90 -1.76
CA LEU A 490 17.44 15.58 -1.01
C LEU A 490 18.00 16.26 0.25
N LEU A 491 18.96 15.61 0.94
CA LEU A 491 19.64 16.17 2.10
C LEU A 491 20.53 17.36 1.72
N ASP A 492 21.20 17.34 0.57
CA ASP A 492 22.04 18.45 0.10
C ASP A 492 21.19 19.67 -0.26
N LEU A 493 20.03 19.46 -0.91
CA LEU A 493 19.08 20.54 -1.19
C LEU A 493 18.50 21.15 0.08
N ALA A 494 18.14 20.31 1.07
CA ALA A 494 17.62 20.73 2.35
C ALA A 494 18.66 21.55 3.13
N SER A 495 19.88 21.01 3.27
CA SER A 495 20.98 21.70 3.97
C SER A 495 21.38 23.05 3.32
N ALA A 496 21.13 23.20 2.02
CA ALA A 496 21.35 24.46 1.30
C ALA A 496 20.16 25.43 1.38
N GLY A 497 19.06 25.10 2.09
CA GLY A 497 17.84 25.91 2.16
C GLY A 497 17.16 26.11 0.81
N ARG A 498 17.23 25.13 -0.09
CA ARG A 498 16.70 25.23 -1.46
C ARG A 498 15.52 24.29 -1.73
N LEU A 499 15.24 23.35 -0.83
CA LEU A 499 14.21 22.34 -1.05
C LEU A 499 12.81 22.94 -1.09
N SER A 500 12.54 23.92 -0.23
CA SER A 500 11.25 24.61 -0.14
C SER A 500 10.92 25.55 -1.31
N GLN A 501 11.90 25.79 -2.23
CA GLN A 501 11.63 26.55 -3.44
C GLN A 501 10.67 25.79 -4.37
N PRO A 502 9.57 26.42 -4.85
CA PRO A 502 8.50 25.70 -5.56
C PRO A 502 8.96 24.85 -6.74
N ALA A 503 9.85 25.39 -7.58
CA ALA A 503 10.37 24.66 -8.74
C ALA A 503 11.30 23.50 -8.35
N THR A 504 12.08 23.67 -7.27
CA THR A 504 12.95 22.60 -6.75
C THR A 504 12.11 21.50 -6.12
N LEU A 505 11.12 21.86 -5.31
CA LEU A 505 10.22 20.90 -4.68
C LEU A 505 9.46 20.08 -5.71
N GLU A 506 8.89 20.71 -6.74
CA GLU A 506 8.22 19.97 -7.82
C GLU A 506 9.14 19.01 -8.54
N ARG A 507 10.36 19.45 -8.89
CA ARG A 507 11.35 18.59 -9.55
C ARG A 507 11.70 17.37 -8.67
N GLN A 508 11.87 17.56 -7.36
CA GLN A 508 12.15 16.46 -6.43
C GLN A 508 10.97 15.50 -6.30
N VAL A 509 9.74 16.00 -6.18
CA VAL A 509 8.55 15.13 -6.16
C VAL A 509 8.46 14.27 -7.42
N ARG A 510 8.64 14.86 -8.60
CA ARG A 510 8.60 14.10 -9.87
C ARG A 510 9.73 13.06 -9.95
N ARG A 511 10.95 13.42 -9.54
CA ARG A 511 12.08 12.49 -9.43
C ARG A 511 11.74 11.33 -8.50
N MET A 512 11.22 11.63 -7.34
CA MET A 512 10.91 10.62 -6.31
C MET A 512 9.78 9.69 -6.72
N LEU A 513 8.76 10.17 -7.44
CA LEU A 513 7.70 9.31 -7.99
C LEU A 513 8.22 8.39 -9.09
N ALA A 514 9.20 8.84 -9.88
CA ALA A 514 9.85 8.02 -10.92
C ALA A 514 10.81 6.97 -10.33
N ASP A 515 11.37 7.21 -9.14
CA ASP A 515 12.31 6.31 -8.48
C ASP A 515 11.65 4.98 -8.10
N LYS A 516 12.45 3.87 -8.12
CA LYS A 516 11.96 2.55 -7.68
C LYS A 516 11.42 2.56 -6.25
N LYS A 517 11.97 3.36 -5.36
CA LYS A 517 11.52 3.47 -3.97
C LYS A 517 10.08 3.93 -3.82
N SER A 518 9.47 4.57 -4.84
CA SER A 518 8.07 4.94 -4.82
C SER A 518 7.12 3.73 -4.84
N GLU A 519 7.63 2.51 -5.05
CA GLU A 519 6.92 1.26 -4.79
C GLU A 519 6.39 1.21 -3.34
N ALA A 520 6.98 1.95 -2.41
CA ALA A 520 6.46 2.12 -1.06
C ALA A 520 5.03 2.70 -1.03
N LEU A 521 4.63 3.55 -1.98
CA LEU A 521 3.24 4.01 -2.11
C LEU A 521 2.28 2.85 -2.42
N VAL A 522 2.76 1.83 -3.13
CA VAL A 522 1.99 0.63 -3.45
C VAL A 522 1.95 -0.32 -2.26
N THR A 523 3.12 -0.70 -1.76
CA THR A 523 3.26 -1.76 -0.74
C THR A 523 2.87 -1.29 0.67
N THR A 524 2.96 0.00 0.95
CA THR A 524 2.64 0.57 2.25
C THR A 524 1.32 1.34 2.22
N PHE A 525 1.19 2.41 1.42
CA PHE A 525 -0.03 3.22 1.41
C PHE A 525 -1.22 2.46 0.81
N ALA A 526 -1.16 2.03 -0.47
CA ALA A 526 -2.30 1.38 -1.13
C ALA A 526 -2.69 0.06 -0.47
N SER A 527 -1.71 -0.72 -0.02
CA SER A 527 -1.94 -1.98 0.70
C SER A 527 -2.72 -1.78 2.00
N GLN A 528 -2.53 -0.65 2.70
CA GLN A 528 -3.28 -0.32 3.90
C GLN A 528 -4.64 0.29 3.58
N TRP A 529 -4.68 1.29 2.70
CA TRP A 529 -5.93 1.93 2.27
C TRP A 529 -6.94 0.92 1.74
N LEU A 530 -6.50 -0.03 0.90
CA LEU A 530 -7.35 -1.03 0.25
C LEU A 530 -7.52 -2.31 1.07
N TYR A 531 -6.96 -2.38 2.29
CA TYR A 531 -6.98 -3.55 3.20
C TYR A 531 -6.29 -4.81 2.66
N LEU A 532 -5.37 -4.68 1.69
CA LEU A 532 -4.69 -5.84 1.08
C LEU A 532 -3.89 -6.67 2.10
N ARG A 533 -3.38 -6.04 3.16
CA ARG A 533 -2.69 -6.76 4.24
C ARG A 533 -3.57 -7.77 4.97
N ASN A 534 -4.90 -7.62 4.91
CA ASN A 534 -5.83 -8.56 5.52
C ASN A 534 -5.98 -9.86 4.71
N LEU A 535 -5.55 -9.87 3.44
CA LEU A 535 -5.57 -11.08 2.62
C LEU A 535 -4.78 -12.23 3.26
N ALA A 536 -3.67 -11.95 3.92
CA ALA A 536 -2.85 -12.97 4.58
C ALA A 536 -3.61 -13.71 5.70
N ALA A 537 -4.57 -13.04 6.35
CA ALA A 537 -5.40 -13.63 7.40
C ALA A 537 -6.73 -14.18 6.87
N THR A 538 -7.04 -13.97 5.59
CA THR A 538 -8.29 -14.41 4.99
C THR A 538 -8.18 -15.89 4.58
N SER A 539 -9.05 -16.72 5.13
CA SER A 539 -9.10 -18.16 4.86
C SER A 539 -10.53 -18.54 4.46
N PRO A 540 -10.88 -18.47 3.16
CA PRO A 540 -12.15 -18.97 2.65
C PRO A 540 -12.33 -20.46 2.95
N ASP A 541 -13.58 -20.86 3.18
CA ASP A 541 -13.92 -22.27 3.46
C ASP A 541 -13.52 -23.17 2.27
N ALA A 542 -12.58 -24.07 2.52
CA ALA A 542 -12.03 -24.94 1.50
C ALA A 542 -13.05 -25.90 0.87
N ARG A 543 -14.18 -26.18 1.57
CA ARG A 543 -15.26 -27.03 1.03
C ARG A 543 -16.17 -26.26 0.07
N GLN A 544 -16.38 -24.98 0.32
CA GLN A 544 -17.19 -24.10 -0.54
C GLN A 544 -16.38 -23.52 -1.68
N PHE A 545 -15.11 -23.18 -1.40
CA PHE A 545 -14.19 -22.54 -2.34
C PHE A 545 -12.92 -23.38 -2.55
N PRO A 546 -13.05 -24.63 -3.10
CA PRO A 546 -11.93 -25.54 -3.26
C PRO A 546 -10.83 -25.01 -4.19
N ASP A 547 -11.13 -24.03 -5.02
CA ASP A 547 -10.17 -23.40 -5.92
C ASP A 547 -9.36 -22.27 -5.26
N PHE A 548 -9.65 -21.91 -4.00
CA PHE A 548 -8.87 -20.90 -3.30
C PHE A 548 -7.65 -21.53 -2.65
N ASP A 549 -6.50 -20.98 -2.97
CA ASP A 549 -5.19 -21.37 -2.44
C ASP A 549 -4.30 -20.15 -2.22
N ASP A 550 -3.11 -20.36 -1.65
CA ASP A 550 -2.19 -19.24 -1.43
C ASP A 550 -1.68 -18.62 -2.74
N ASN A 551 -1.59 -19.38 -3.82
CA ASN A 551 -1.25 -18.86 -5.14
C ASN A 551 -2.28 -17.84 -5.62
N LEU A 552 -3.57 -18.10 -5.42
CA LEU A 552 -4.64 -17.15 -5.77
C LEU A 552 -4.63 -15.94 -4.83
N ARG A 553 -4.38 -16.14 -3.53
CA ARG A 553 -4.25 -15.07 -2.54
C ARG A 553 -3.11 -14.11 -2.91
N GLN A 554 -1.95 -14.65 -3.25
CA GLN A 554 -0.81 -13.87 -3.73
C GLN A 554 -1.12 -13.17 -5.06
N ALA A 555 -1.82 -13.87 -5.98
CA ALA A 555 -2.19 -13.29 -7.26
C ALA A 555 -3.15 -12.12 -7.12
N PHE A 556 -4.14 -12.19 -6.25
CA PHE A 556 -5.04 -11.08 -5.92
C PHE A 556 -4.30 -9.88 -5.38
N ARG A 557 -3.34 -10.10 -4.48
CA ARG A 557 -2.52 -9.04 -3.93
C ARG A 557 -1.69 -8.38 -5.03
N ARG A 558 -0.97 -9.19 -5.82
CA ARG A 558 -0.06 -8.70 -6.85
C ARG A 558 -0.80 -7.99 -7.99
N GLU A 559 -1.99 -8.44 -8.38
CA GLU A 559 -2.88 -7.74 -9.32
C GLU A 559 -3.08 -6.29 -8.89
N THR A 560 -3.52 -6.09 -7.66
CA THR A 560 -3.88 -4.76 -7.15
C THR A 560 -2.66 -3.89 -6.94
N GLU A 561 -1.54 -4.47 -6.50
CA GLU A 561 -0.26 -3.77 -6.40
C GLU A 561 0.21 -3.26 -7.77
N LEU A 562 0.26 -4.13 -8.78
CA LEU A 562 0.67 -3.75 -10.15
C LEU A 562 -0.29 -2.74 -10.78
N PHE A 563 -1.59 -2.89 -10.51
CA PHE A 563 -2.59 -1.96 -11.01
C PHE A 563 -2.38 -0.56 -10.41
N PHE A 564 -2.22 -0.44 -9.10
CA PHE A 564 -1.94 0.84 -8.45
C PHE A 564 -0.57 1.39 -8.86
N GLU A 565 0.45 0.53 -8.97
CA GLU A 565 1.77 0.91 -9.49
C GLU A 565 1.69 1.55 -10.87
N SER A 566 0.87 1.00 -11.78
CA SER A 566 0.67 1.57 -13.10
C SER A 566 0.07 2.97 -13.08
N ILE A 567 -0.82 3.27 -12.12
CA ILE A 567 -1.37 4.62 -11.93
C ILE A 567 -0.27 5.60 -11.50
N VAL A 568 0.60 5.18 -10.58
CA VAL A 568 1.69 6.02 -10.07
C VAL A 568 2.78 6.23 -11.12
N LYS A 569 3.27 5.15 -11.73
CA LYS A 569 4.43 5.19 -12.65
C LYS A 569 4.13 5.78 -14.02
N GLU A 570 2.93 5.56 -14.54
CA GLU A 570 2.47 6.12 -15.81
C GLU A 570 1.83 7.50 -15.63
N ASP A 571 1.78 8.01 -14.40
CA ASP A 571 1.10 9.27 -14.02
C ASP A 571 -0.31 9.37 -14.60
N ARG A 572 -1.10 8.33 -14.40
CA ARG A 572 -2.47 8.23 -14.91
C ARG A 572 -3.43 9.06 -14.04
N SER A 573 -4.64 9.25 -14.59
CA SER A 573 -5.73 9.80 -13.80
C SER A 573 -6.05 8.89 -12.60
N ALA A 574 -6.24 9.47 -11.41
CA ALA A 574 -6.72 8.74 -10.25
C ALA A 574 -8.10 8.07 -10.51
N LEU A 575 -8.90 8.62 -11.43
CA LEU A 575 -10.17 8.03 -11.83
C LEU A 575 -10.01 6.67 -12.53
N ASP A 576 -8.83 6.37 -13.08
CA ASP A 576 -8.55 5.06 -13.67
C ASP A 576 -8.61 3.94 -12.61
N LEU A 577 -8.43 4.26 -11.33
CA LEU A 577 -8.70 3.31 -10.24
C LEU A 577 -10.15 2.77 -10.25
N LEU A 578 -11.09 3.52 -10.81
CA LEU A 578 -12.49 3.11 -10.98
C LEU A 578 -12.81 2.71 -12.42
N ARG A 579 -12.30 3.43 -13.43
CA ARG A 579 -12.76 3.32 -14.82
C ARG A 579 -11.86 2.50 -15.74
N ALA A 580 -10.67 2.07 -15.29
CA ALA A 580 -9.74 1.34 -16.15
C ALA A 580 -10.36 0.06 -16.74
N ASN A 581 -10.10 -0.16 -18.02
CA ASN A 581 -10.50 -1.34 -18.77
C ASN A 581 -9.37 -2.37 -18.92
N TYR A 582 -8.42 -2.39 -17.98
CA TYR A 582 -7.31 -3.34 -17.95
C TYR A 582 -7.07 -3.85 -16.53
N THR A 583 -6.40 -4.97 -16.42
CA THR A 583 -5.88 -5.51 -15.17
C THR A 583 -4.55 -6.23 -15.39
N PHE A 584 -3.96 -6.76 -14.32
CA PHE A 584 -2.72 -7.53 -14.35
C PHE A 584 -2.99 -8.95 -13.87
N VAL A 585 -2.72 -9.92 -14.72
CA VAL A 585 -2.97 -11.34 -14.42
C VAL A 585 -1.78 -12.21 -14.80
N ASN A 586 -1.58 -13.29 -14.04
CA ASN A 586 -0.87 -14.48 -14.43
C ASN A 586 -1.86 -15.56 -14.82
N GLU A 587 -1.39 -16.73 -15.25
CA GLU A 587 -2.26 -17.86 -15.64
C GLU A 587 -3.24 -18.26 -14.55
N ARG A 588 -2.79 -18.32 -13.28
CA ARG A 588 -3.64 -18.71 -12.14
C ARG A 588 -4.82 -17.77 -11.96
N LEU A 589 -4.56 -16.48 -12.03
CA LEU A 589 -5.59 -15.46 -11.88
C LEU A 589 -6.48 -15.34 -13.13
N ALA A 590 -5.89 -15.44 -14.31
CA ALA A 590 -6.64 -15.41 -15.57
C ALA A 590 -7.67 -16.55 -15.64
N LYS A 591 -7.27 -17.76 -15.26
CA LYS A 591 -8.20 -18.91 -15.14
C LYS A 591 -9.32 -18.66 -14.15
N HIS A 592 -9.01 -18.04 -13.00
CA HIS A 592 -10.01 -17.70 -12.00
C HIS A 592 -11.03 -16.67 -12.52
N TYR A 593 -10.56 -15.72 -13.31
CA TYR A 593 -11.39 -14.66 -13.90
C TYR A 593 -12.09 -15.08 -15.21
N GLY A 594 -11.72 -16.20 -15.80
CA GLY A 594 -12.20 -16.64 -17.11
C GLY A 594 -11.59 -15.84 -18.27
N ILE A 595 -10.38 -15.27 -18.08
CA ILE A 595 -9.62 -14.56 -19.11
C ILE A 595 -8.80 -15.58 -19.91
N PRO A 596 -9.04 -15.74 -21.23
CA PRO A 596 -8.33 -16.73 -22.04
C PRO A 596 -6.92 -16.27 -22.43
N ASN A 597 -6.11 -17.21 -22.91
CA ASN A 597 -4.83 -16.97 -23.58
C ASN A 597 -3.74 -16.33 -22.70
N VAL A 598 -3.80 -16.54 -21.39
CA VAL A 598 -2.75 -16.16 -20.43
C VAL A 598 -2.12 -17.42 -19.87
N TYR A 599 -0.80 -17.58 -20.05
CA TYR A 599 -0.05 -18.77 -19.65
C TYR A 599 1.17 -18.37 -18.80
N GLY A 600 1.51 -19.22 -17.83
CA GLY A 600 2.67 -19.09 -16.95
C GLY A 600 2.47 -18.19 -15.76
N SER A 601 3.47 -18.18 -14.86
CA SER A 601 3.42 -17.49 -13.57
C SER A 601 3.63 -15.98 -13.67
N ARG A 602 4.18 -15.48 -14.79
CA ARG A 602 4.47 -14.06 -14.97
C ARG A 602 3.21 -13.22 -15.13
N PHE A 603 3.11 -12.16 -14.35
CA PHE A 603 2.06 -11.16 -14.48
C PHE A 603 2.24 -10.30 -15.75
N ARG A 604 1.13 -10.03 -16.42
CA ARG A 604 1.08 -9.15 -17.59
C ARG A 604 -0.19 -8.32 -17.57
N ARG A 605 -0.11 -7.12 -18.12
CA ARG A 605 -1.27 -6.28 -18.35
C ARG A 605 -2.14 -6.91 -19.45
N VAL A 606 -3.44 -6.97 -19.20
CA VAL A 606 -4.43 -7.49 -20.12
C VAL A 606 -5.56 -6.46 -20.24
N GLU A 607 -5.90 -6.09 -21.47
CA GLU A 607 -7.07 -5.27 -21.73
C GLU A 607 -8.34 -6.10 -21.54
N LEU A 608 -9.30 -5.52 -20.88
CA LEU A 608 -10.61 -6.11 -20.63
C LEU A 608 -11.56 -5.67 -21.76
N GLY A 609 -12.30 -6.61 -22.34
CA GLY A 609 -13.27 -6.30 -23.38
C GLY A 609 -14.37 -5.36 -22.87
N GLU A 610 -15.08 -4.71 -23.81
CA GLU A 610 -16.18 -3.78 -23.50
C GLU A 610 -17.28 -4.41 -22.64
N ASP A 611 -17.56 -5.69 -22.88
CA ASP A 611 -18.54 -6.49 -22.12
C ASP A 611 -18.00 -7.03 -20.80
N SER A 612 -16.79 -6.67 -20.42
CA SER A 612 -16.18 -7.20 -19.19
C SER A 612 -16.97 -6.75 -17.96
N VAL A 613 -17.35 -7.72 -17.16
CA VAL A 613 -17.95 -7.49 -15.84
C VAL A 613 -16.95 -6.91 -14.84
N ARG A 614 -15.65 -6.96 -15.18
CA ARG A 614 -14.55 -6.45 -14.36
C ARG A 614 -14.07 -5.10 -14.88
N GLY A 615 -13.33 -4.40 -14.09
CA GLY A 615 -12.70 -3.12 -14.41
C GLY A 615 -12.50 -2.29 -13.14
N GLY A 616 -11.35 -1.64 -13.03
CA GLY A 616 -10.96 -0.90 -11.86
C GLY A 616 -10.99 -1.73 -10.58
N LEU A 617 -10.78 -1.09 -9.43
CA LEU A 617 -10.66 -1.75 -8.11
C LEU A 617 -11.87 -2.63 -7.75
N LEU A 618 -13.07 -2.26 -8.16
CA LEU A 618 -14.29 -3.01 -7.84
C LEU A 618 -14.35 -4.39 -8.52
N GLY A 619 -13.52 -4.62 -9.52
CA GLY A 619 -13.39 -5.92 -10.20
C GLY A 619 -12.30 -6.82 -9.62
N HIS A 620 -11.47 -6.33 -8.69
CA HIS A 620 -10.31 -7.06 -8.16
C HIS A 620 -10.71 -8.10 -7.12
N GLY A 621 -10.19 -9.31 -7.27
CA GLY A 621 -10.41 -10.40 -6.34
C GLY A 621 -9.95 -10.09 -4.92
N SER A 622 -8.90 -9.30 -4.76
CA SER A 622 -8.41 -8.82 -3.48
C SER A 622 -9.48 -8.08 -2.67
N ILE A 623 -10.11 -7.06 -3.28
CA ILE A 623 -11.14 -6.24 -2.65
C ILE A 623 -12.37 -7.07 -2.33
N LEU A 624 -12.80 -7.90 -3.27
CA LEU A 624 -13.97 -8.76 -3.12
C LEU A 624 -13.79 -9.78 -1.99
N THR A 625 -12.56 -10.29 -1.82
CA THR A 625 -12.25 -11.29 -0.80
C THR A 625 -12.10 -10.67 0.59
N VAL A 626 -11.38 -9.57 0.75
CA VAL A 626 -11.23 -8.92 2.07
C VAL A 626 -12.52 -8.27 2.59
N THR A 627 -13.52 -8.12 1.72
CA THR A 627 -14.86 -7.62 2.06
C THR A 627 -15.90 -8.72 2.12
N SER A 628 -15.49 -9.97 2.29
CA SER A 628 -16.35 -11.15 2.44
C SER A 628 -16.03 -11.89 3.74
N TYR A 629 -16.90 -12.82 4.11
CA TYR A 629 -16.65 -13.81 5.16
C TYR A 629 -16.05 -15.08 4.54
N ALA A 630 -15.52 -15.96 5.40
CA ALA A 630 -14.94 -17.21 4.96
C ALA A 630 -15.90 -18.09 4.13
N ASN A 631 -17.17 -18.09 4.48
CA ASN A 631 -18.18 -18.96 3.87
C ASN A 631 -19.22 -18.25 2.97
N ARG A 632 -19.16 -16.93 2.84
CA ARG A 632 -20.16 -16.17 2.08
C ARG A 632 -19.76 -14.74 1.79
N THR A 633 -20.44 -14.10 0.87
CA THR A 633 -20.36 -12.67 0.62
C THR A 633 -20.92 -11.85 1.79
N SER A 634 -20.55 -10.58 1.86
CA SER A 634 -21.10 -9.63 2.83
C SER A 634 -21.42 -8.29 2.18
N PRO A 635 -22.68 -8.08 1.76
CA PRO A 635 -23.09 -6.76 1.25
C PRO A 635 -22.80 -5.63 2.24
N VAL A 636 -22.90 -5.90 3.55
CA VAL A 636 -22.59 -4.93 4.61
C VAL A 636 -21.13 -4.50 4.57
N LEU A 637 -20.19 -5.45 4.55
CA LEU A 637 -18.76 -5.14 4.51
C LEU A 637 -18.38 -4.48 3.18
N ARG A 638 -18.92 -4.95 2.05
CA ARG A 638 -18.71 -4.34 0.73
C ARG A 638 -19.23 -2.92 0.68
N GLY A 639 -20.47 -2.70 1.14
CA GLY A 639 -21.08 -1.37 1.17
C GLY A 639 -20.36 -0.42 2.12
N LYS A 640 -19.98 -0.87 3.32
CA LYS A 640 -19.15 -0.10 4.24
C LYS A 640 -17.84 0.30 3.60
N TRP A 641 -17.12 -0.65 2.97
CA TRP A 641 -15.85 -0.40 2.31
C TRP A 641 -15.98 0.64 1.19
N ILE A 642 -17.04 0.57 0.36
CA ILE A 642 -17.33 1.54 -0.70
C ILE A 642 -17.53 2.94 -0.11
N LEU A 643 -18.39 3.06 0.91
CA LEU A 643 -18.68 4.34 1.55
C LEU A 643 -17.45 4.94 2.24
N GLU A 644 -16.62 4.13 2.86
CA GLU A 644 -15.44 4.58 3.60
C GLU A 644 -14.25 4.91 2.69
N ASN A 645 -13.99 4.09 1.67
CA ASN A 645 -12.77 4.17 0.88
C ASN A 645 -12.95 4.83 -0.49
N LEU A 646 -14.18 4.92 -1.01
CA LEU A 646 -14.46 5.54 -2.31
C LEU A 646 -15.31 6.81 -2.21
N VAL A 647 -16.22 6.90 -1.25
CA VAL A 647 -17.16 8.05 -1.11
C VAL A 647 -16.77 8.99 0.05
N GLY A 648 -15.91 8.55 0.97
CA GLY A 648 -15.46 9.35 2.12
C GLY A 648 -16.52 9.60 3.20
N THR A 649 -17.58 8.80 3.22
CA THR A 649 -18.68 8.92 4.17
C THR A 649 -18.90 7.63 4.95
N PRO A 650 -17.97 7.25 5.86
CA PRO A 650 -18.11 6.02 6.62
C PRO A 650 -19.41 6.00 7.41
N PRO A 651 -20.11 4.84 7.46
CA PRO A 651 -21.24 4.67 8.35
C PRO A 651 -20.77 4.72 9.82
N PRO A 652 -21.67 5.04 10.77
CA PRO A 652 -21.33 4.98 12.18
C PRO A 652 -20.96 3.55 12.60
N PRO A 653 -20.19 3.37 13.70
CA PRO A 653 -19.87 2.05 14.21
C PRO A 653 -21.13 1.27 14.58
N PRO A 654 -21.13 -0.06 14.40
CA PRO A 654 -22.29 -0.88 14.76
C PRO A 654 -22.54 -0.85 16.28
N PRO A 655 -23.78 -1.04 16.74
CA PRO A 655 -24.08 -1.25 18.15
C PRO A 655 -23.36 -2.49 18.70
N ALA A 656 -23.16 -2.54 20.02
CA ALA A 656 -22.37 -3.59 20.66
C ALA A 656 -22.94 -5.02 20.48
N ASN A 657 -24.26 -5.18 20.32
CA ASN A 657 -24.93 -6.48 20.26
C ASN A 657 -25.73 -6.63 18.96
N VAL A 658 -25.04 -6.85 17.84
CA VAL A 658 -25.69 -7.11 16.54
C VAL A 658 -26.05 -8.59 16.44
N PRO A 659 -27.34 -8.97 16.28
CA PRO A 659 -27.73 -10.35 16.08
C PRO A 659 -27.23 -10.87 14.72
N LEU A 660 -26.89 -12.16 14.69
CA LEU A 660 -26.50 -12.84 13.45
C LEU A 660 -27.65 -12.86 12.43
N LEU A 661 -27.31 -12.83 11.15
CA LEU A 661 -28.26 -13.00 10.06
C LEU A 661 -28.85 -14.43 10.11
N GLN A 662 -30.17 -14.53 10.06
CA GLN A 662 -30.83 -15.84 9.99
C GLN A 662 -30.65 -16.44 8.59
N GLU A 663 -30.33 -17.72 8.51
CA GLU A 663 -30.08 -18.41 7.25
C GLU A 663 -31.35 -18.97 6.62
N THR A 664 -32.36 -19.26 7.45
CA THR A 664 -33.66 -19.82 7.04
C THR A 664 -34.81 -18.97 7.52
N ASP A 665 -35.94 -19.05 6.83
CA ASP A 665 -37.23 -18.51 7.32
C ASP A 665 -37.89 -19.46 8.33
N ALA A 666 -39.05 -19.06 8.84
CA ALA A 666 -39.82 -19.85 9.82
C ALA A 666 -40.28 -21.21 9.25
N GLN A 667 -40.27 -21.40 7.95
CA GLN A 667 -40.65 -22.63 7.25
C GLN A 667 -39.41 -23.48 6.86
N GLY A 668 -38.19 -23.07 7.26
CA GLY A 668 -36.94 -23.79 6.96
C GLY A 668 -36.41 -23.59 5.55
N ARG A 669 -36.98 -22.67 4.75
CA ARG A 669 -36.44 -22.33 3.42
C ARG A 669 -35.18 -21.48 3.56
N VAL A 670 -34.12 -21.84 2.85
CA VAL A 670 -32.85 -21.07 2.79
C VAL A 670 -33.11 -19.73 2.10
N LEU A 671 -32.86 -18.65 2.83
CA LEU A 671 -33.02 -17.29 2.34
C LEU A 671 -31.83 -16.84 1.50
N SER A 672 -32.11 -16.12 0.41
CA SER A 672 -31.06 -15.39 -0.31
C SER A 672 -30.45 -14.31 0.56
N MET A 673 -29.24 -13.86 0.25
CA MET A 673 -28.57 -12.80 1.00
C MET A 673 -29.45 -11.54 1.12
N ARG A 674 -30.12 -11.14 0.05
CA ARG A 674 -31.04 -9.99 0.04
C ARG A 674 -32.22 -10.19 1.00
N GLU A 675 -32.84 -11.37 1.01
CA GLU A 675 -33.94 -11.65 1.93
C GLU A 675 -33.48 -11.62 3.40
N ARG A 676 -32.30 -12.19 3.71
CA ARG A 676 -31.67 -12.12 5.04
C ARG A 676 -31.46 -10.66 5.47
N MET A 677 -30.99 -9.81 4.56
CA MET A 677 -30.78 -8.40 4.82
C MET A 677 -32.08 -7.63 5.02
N VAL A 678 -33.13 -7.93 4.23
CA VAL A 678 -34.47 -7.33 4.40
C VAL A 678 -35.03 -7.67 5.79
N GLN A 679 -34.91 -8.93 6.21
CA GLN A 679 -35.35 -9.37 7.53
C GLN A 679 -34.56 -8.67 8.65
N HIS A 680 -33.25 -8.54 8.52
CA HIS A 680 -32.42 -7.84 9.49
C HIS A 680 -32.78 -6.35 9.60
N ARG A 681 -33.06 -5.67 8.48
CA ARG A 681 -33.46 -4.26 8.43
C ARG A 681 -34.87 -3.97 8.89
N SER A 682 -35.68 -4.96 9.21
CA SER A 682 -37.04 -4.74 9.75
C SER A 682 -37.02 -3.98 11.08
N ARG A 683 -35.90 -4.03 11.82
CA ARG A 683 -35.68 -3.25 13.04
C ARG A 683 -35.25 -1.83 12.71
N ALA A 684 -35.91 -0.83 13.28
CA ALA A 684 -35.66 0.59 13.00
C ALA A 684 -34.21 1.02 13.30
N GLU A 685 -33.61 0.50 14.37
CA GLU A 685 -32.23 0.75 14.80
C GLU A 685 -31.21 0.28 13.74
N CYS A 686 -31.45 -0.86 13.10
CA CYS A 686 -30.60 -1.40 12.05
C CYS A 686 -30.82 -0.68 10.71
N ALA A 687 -32.07 -0.33 10.41
CA ALA A 687 -32.48 0.27 9.14
C ALA A 687 -31.74 1.57 8.82
N SER A 688 -31.40 2.39 9.81
CA SER A 688 -30.79 3.70 9.61
C SER A 688 -29.41 3.62 8.93
N CYS A 689 -28.59 2.64 9.30
CA CYS A 689 -27.26 2.41 8.72
C CYS A 689 -27.33 1.54 7.46
N HIS A 690 -28.15 0.46 7.51
CA HIS A 690 -28.22 -0.51 6.43
C HIS A 690 -28.85 0.03 5.15
N ARG A 691 -29.76 1.01 5.23
CA ARG A 691 -30.31 1.70 4.04
C ARG A 691 -29.24 2.47 3.25
N LEU A 692 -28.17 2.87 3.91
CA LEU A 692 -27.09 3.63 3.26
C LEU A 692 -26.04 2.70 2.63
N MET A 693 -25.65 1.62 3.34
CA MET A 693 -24.52 0.78 2.89
C MET A 693 -24.94 -0.47 2.12
N ASP A 694 -26.06 -1.13 2.48
CA ASP A 694 -26.45 -2.38 1.85
C ASP A 694 -26.68 -2.27 0.34
N PRO A 695 -27.37 -1.22 -0.19
CA PRO A 695 -27.62 -1.15 -1.63
C PRO A 695 -26.32 -1.10 -2.46
N ALA A 696 -25.32 -0.38 -2.01
CA ALA A 696 -24.01 -0.34 -2.65
C ALA A 696 -23.33 -1.72 -2.63
N GLY A 697 -23.39 -2.43 -1.49
CA GLY A 697 -22.81 -3.75 -1.37
C GLY A 697 -23.56 -4.84 -2.14
N LEU A 698 -24.87 -4.77 -2.19
CA LEU A 698 -25.72 -5.71 -2.96
C LEU A 698 -25.47 -5.65 -4.46
N SER A 699 -25.08 -4.50 -4.99
CA SER A 699 -24.70 -4.38 -6.41
C SER A 699 -23.47 -5.24 -6.78
N MET A 700 -22.71 -5.68 -5.80
CA MET A 700 -21.52 -6.51 -5.99
C MET A 700 -21.78 -8.02 -5.86
N GLU A 701 -23.04 -8.46 -5.68
CA GLU A 701 -23.39 -9.86 -5.38
C GLU A 701 -23.19 -10.83 -6.57
N ASN A 702 -22.99 -10.33 -7.78
CA ASN A 702 -22.52 -11.15 -8.89
C ASN A 702 -21.08 -11.67 -8.68
N PHE A 703 -20.34 -11.13 -7.73
CA PHE A 703 -19.06 -11.70 -7.31
C PHE A 703 -19.23 -12.48 -6.02
N ASP A 704 -18.80 -13.73 -5.99
CA ASP A 704 -18.79 -14.56 -4.79
C ASP A 704 -17.75 -14.11 -3.77
N ALA A 705 -17.55 -14.89 -2.69
CA ALA A 705 -16.63 -14.51 -1.61
C ALA A 705 -15.14 -14.54 -2.00
N ILE A 706 -14.79 -15.20 -3.09
CA ILE A 706 -13.42 -15.23 -3.64
C ILE A 706 -13.33 -14.47 -4.98
N GLY A 707 -14.31 -13.58 -5.25
CA GLY A 707 -14.29 -12.72 -6.44
C GLY A 707 -14.60 -13.44 -7.75
N ARG A 708 -15.12 -14.68 -7.77
CA ARG A 708 -15.55 -15.34 -8.99
C ARG A 708 -16.91 -14.80 -9.41
N TRP A 709 -17.12 -14.61 -10.70
CA TRP A 709 -18.40 -14.18 -11.24
C TRP A 709 -19.46 -15.28 -11.16
N ARG A 710 -20.68 -14.92 -10.72
CA ARG A 710 -21.81 -15.82 -10.61
C ARG A 710 -23.12 -15.16 -11.06
N THR A 711 -24.02 -15.94 -11.60
CA THR A 711 -25.38 -15.50 -12.00
C THR A 711 -26.47 -16.11 -11.10
N ARG A 712 -26.07 -17.09 -10.27
CA ARG A 712 -26.97 -17.75 -9.30
C ARG A 712 -26.37 -17.69 -7.91
N THR A 713 -27.25 -17.62 -6.94
CA THR A 713 -26.92 -17.70 -5.50
C THR A 713 -26.61 -19.14 -5.10
N GLU A 714 -26.16 -19.34 -3.89
CA GLU A 714 -25.95 -20.68 -3.29
C GLU A 714 -27.24 -21.49 -3.21
N SER A 715 -28.41 -20.83 -3.12
CA SER A 715 -29.74 -21.47 -3.17
C SER A 715 -30.25 -21.77 -4.57
N GLY A 716 -29.46 -21.49 -5.63
CA GLY A 716 -29.81 -21.71 -7.02
C GLY A 716 -30.70 -20.62 -7.65
N SER A 717 -31.16 -19.62 -6.91
CA SER A 717 -31.93 -18.49 -7.42
C SER A 717 -31.02 -17.53 -8.23
N ALA A 718 -31.64 -16.76 -9.13
CA ALA A 718 -30.90 -15.71 -9.87
C ALA A 718 -30.37 -14.67 -8.88
N VAL A 719 -29.14 -14.18 -9.13
CA VAL A 719 -28.57 -13.07 -8.34
C VAL A 719 -29.30 -11.79 -8.69
N ASP A 720 -29.87 -11.14 -7.67
CA ASP A 720 -30.35 -9.76 -7.78
C ASP A 720 -29.25 -8.80 -7.31
N ALA A 721 -28.57 -8.19 -8.28
CA ALA A 721 -27.50 -7.22 -8.04
C ALA A 721 -28.01 -5.77 -8.17
N SER A 722 -29.29 -5.51 -8.01
CA SER A 722 -29.84 -4.15 -7.93
C SER A 722 -29.27 -3.45 -6.70
N GLY A 723 -28.85 -2.21 -6.84
CA GLY A 723 -28.19 -1.42 -5.82
C GLY A 723 -28.48 0.07 -5.96
N GLY A 724 -27.86 0.85 -5.11
CA GLY A 724 -27.97 2.31 -5.12
C GLY A 724 -26.94 2.98 -4.24
N LEU A 725 -26.78 4.29 -4.38
CA LEU A 725 -25.96 5.13 -3.51
C LEU A 725 -26.86 6.05 -2.65
N PRO A 726 -26.30 6.66 -1.60
CA PRO A 726 -27.06 7.56 -0.72
C PRO A 726 -27.67 8.76 -1.45
N ASP A 727 -27.18 9.13 -2.64
CA ASP A 727 -27.72 10.20 -3.47
C ASP A 727 -29.07 9.84 -4.13
N GLY A 728 -29.53 8.59 -3.98
CA GLY A 728 -30.75 8.10 -4.59
C GLY A 728 -30.56 7.51 -6.00
N SER A 729 -29.32 7.47 -6.51
CA SER A 729 -29.03 6.78 -7.77
C SER A 729 -29.25 5.28 -7.62
N GLU A 730 -29.99 4.70 -8.56
CA GLU A 730 -30.24 3.27 -8.67
C GLU A 730 -29.48 2.70 -9.87
N PHE A 731 -28.96 1.50 -9.72
CA PHE A 731 -28.19 0.81 -10.76
C PHE A 731 -28.15 -0.69 -10.51
N THR A 732 -27.59 -1.43 -11.46
CA THR A 732 -27.43 -2.88 -11.34
C THR A 732 -25.96 -3.26 -11.57
N GLY A 733 -25.45 -4.10 -10.71
CA GLY A 733 -24.11 -4.67 -10.81
C GLY A 733 -22.95 -3.69 -10.55
N ALA A 734 -21.74 -4.23 -10.51
CA ALA A 734 -20.51 -3.45 -10.29
C ALA A 734 -20.27 -2.38 -11.36
N SER A 735 -20.64 -2.64 -12.61
CA SER A 735 -20.52 -1.66 -13.70
C SER A 735 -21.42 -0.45 -13.48
N GLY A 736 -22.66 -0.67 -13.05
CA GLY A 736 -23.59 0.40 -12.69
C GLY A 736 -23.06 1.23 -11.51
N LEU A 737 -22.53 0.57 -10.50
CA LEU A 737 -21.89 1.25 -9.35
C LEU A 737 -20.72 2.13 -9.81
N ARG A 738 -19.82 1.61 -10.67
CA ARG A 738 -18.71 2.41 -11.23
C ARG A 738 -19.21 3.68 -11.93
N THR A 739 -20.20 3.51 -12.79
CA THR A 739 -20.81 4.63 -13.51
C THR A 739 -21.40 5.67 -12.54
N ALA A 740 -22.07 5.21 -11.49
CA ALA A 740 -22.64 6.10 -10.48
C ALA A 740 -21.56 6.88 -9.71
N LEU A 741 -20.49 6.22 -9.30
CA LEU A 741 -19.36 6.87 -8.62
C LEU A 741 -18.67 7.91 -9.51
N LEU A 742 -18.55 7.64 -10.81
CA LEU A 742 -17.90 8.53 -11.78
C LEU A 742 -18.74 9.75 -12.17
N ARG A 743 -20.03 9.79 -11.82
CA ARG A 743 -20.85 11.00 -12.02
C ARG A 743 -20.41 12.16 -11.13
N ARG A 744 -19.78 11.84 -9.98
CA ARG A 744 -19.31 12.80 -8.99
C ARG A 744 -17.87 12.47 -8.59
N PRO A 745 -16.92 12.64 -9.55
CA PRO A 745 -15.54 12.20 -9.40
C PRO A 745 -14.83 12.89 -8.24
N GLU A 746 -15.25 14.12 -7.90
CA GLU A 746 -14.70 14.91 -6.78
C GLU A 746 -14.85 14.21 -5.42
N LEU A 747 -15.86 13.36 -5.22
CA LEU A 747 -16.03 12.60 -3.98
C LEU A 747 -14.95 11.53 -3.84
N PHE A 748 -14.73 10.77 -4.90
CA PHE A 748 -13.70 9.74 -4.91
C PHE A 748 -12.30 10.34 -4.82
N VAL A 749 -12.00 11.36 -5.63
CA VAL A 749 -10.70 12.03 -5.61
C VAL A 749 -10.46 12.74 -4.27
N GLY A 750 -11.50 13.34 -3.69
CA GLY A 750 -11.45 13.91 -2.35
C GLY A 750 -11.10 12.87 -1.29
N THR A 751 -11.76 11.71 -1.33
CA THR A 751 -11.46 10.59 -0.42
C THR A 751 -10.03 10.09 -0.58
N LEU A 752 -9.55 9.88 -1.81
CA LEU A 752 -8.17 9.49 -2.07
C LEU A 752 -7.18 10.55 -1.55
N THR A 753 -7.48 11.83 -1.76
CA THR A 753 -6.66 12.95 -1.27
C THR A 753 -6.61 12.96 0.27
N GLU A 754 -7.75 12.77 0.95
CA GLU A 754 -7.79 12.65 2.41
C GLU A 754 -6.94 11.47 2.91
N LYS A 755 -7.00 10.31 2.27
CA LYS A 755 -6.19 9.13 2.61
C LYS A 755 -4.70 9.39 2.39
N LEU A 756 -4.32 9.98 1.25
CA LEU A 756 -2.93 10.35 0.96
C LEU A 756 -2.40 11.40 1.94
N MET A 757 -3.21 12.40 2.30
CA MET A 757 -2.83 13.41 3.30
C MET A 757 -2.67 12.79 4.69
N THR A 758 -3.61 11.94 5.12
CA THR A 758 -3.52 11.23 6.42
C THR A 758 -2.21 10.45 6.51
N TYR A 759 -1.89 9.70 5.46
CA TYR A 759 -0.65 8.93 5.37
C TYR A 759 0.60 9.82 5.31
N GLY A 760 0.62 10.84 4.46
CA GLY A 760 1.77 11.74 4.28
C GLY A 760 2.07 12.59 5.51
N LEU A 761 1.03 13.07 6.19
CA LEU A 761 1.15 13.84 7.43
C LEU A 761 1.43 12.95 8.65
N GLY A 762 1.04 11.66 8.60
CA GLY A 762 1.13 10.73 9.74
C GLY A 762 0.25 11.14 10.92
N ARG A 763 -0.90 11.76 10.63
CA ARG A 763 -1.95 12.10 11.60
C ARG A 763 -3.33 12.02 10.97
N GLY A 764 -4.35 11.87 11.80
CA GLY A 764 -5.72 12.08 11.35
C GLY A 764 -5.93 13.50 10.82
N LEU A 765 -6.79 13.63 9.82
CA LEU A 765 -7.18 14.96 9.34
C LEU A 765 -8.20 15.60 10.28
N GLU A 766 -8.06 16.90 10.49
CA GLU A 766 -8.97 17.73 11.24
C GLU A 766 -9.87 18.55 10.29
N TYR A 767 -10.88 19.20 10.82
CA TYR A 767 -11.74 20.07 10.02
C TYR A 767 -10.96 21.19 9.32
N SER A 768 -9.87 21.67 9.93
CA SER A 768 -8.99 22.70 9.36
C SER A 768 -8.22 22.26 8.11
N ASP A 769 -8.12 20.95 7.84
CA ASP A 769 -7.50 20.41 6.64
C ASP A 769 -8.45 20.39 5.43
N ALA A 770 -9.77 20.44 5.64
CA ALA A 770 -10.77 20.33 4.59
C ALA A 770 -10.63 21.37 3.47
N PRO A 771 -10.34 22.67 3.74
CA PRO A 771 -10.04 23.64 2.70
C PRO A 771 -8.86 23.24 1.80
N SER A 772 -7.80 22.68 2.39
CA SER A 772 -6.65 22.19 1.62
C SER A 772 -7.02 21.01 0.74
N VAL A 773 -7.84 20.07 1.22
CA VAL A 773 -8.34 18.94 0.41
C VAL A 773 -9.13 19.47 -0.78
N ARG A 774 -10.07 20.41 -0.57
CA ARG A 774 -10.86 21.01 -1.67
C ARG A 774 -9.96 21.70 -2.71
N ALA A 775 -9.00 22.49 -2.26
CA ALA A 775 -8.06 23.18 -3.14
C ALA A 775 -7.23 22.21 -3.99
N ILE A 776 -6.76 21.11 -3.39
CA ILE A 776 -5.99 20.06 -4.10
C ILE A 776 -6.88 19.39 -5.17
N VAL A 777 -8.10 18.99 -4.81
CA VAL A 777 -9.03 18.32 -5.73
C VAL A 777 -9.37 19.23 -6.90
N HIS A 778 -9.68 20.53 -6.61
CA HIS A 778 -9.98 21.50 -7.64
C HIS A 778 -8.78 21.76 -8.57
N GLY A 779 -7.59 21.91 -8.00
CA GLY A 779 -6.35 22.05 -8.78
C GLY A 779 -6.05 20.85 -9.66
N ALA A 780 -6.27 19.63 -9.16
CA ALA A 780 -6.05 18.39 -9.91
C ALA A 780 -7.09 18.18 -11.02
N GLN A 781 -8.29 18.72 -10.89
CA GLN A 781 -9.36 18.63 -11.91
C GLN A 781 -8.89 19.17 -13.25
N THR A 782 -8.15 20.27 -13.25
CA THR A 782 -7.64 20.89 -14.48
C THR A 782 -6.59 20.03 -15.21
N GLN A 783 -6.08 19.00 -14.55
CA GLN A 783 -5.08 18.06 -15.06
C GLN A 783 -5.64 16.63 -15.15
N ASP A 784 -6.96 16.46 -15.33
CA ASP A 784 -7.65 15.16 -15.35
C ASP A 784 -7.30 14.29 -14.13
N TYR A 785 -7.15 14.91 -12.96
CA TYR A 785 -6.83 14.22 -11.71
C TYR A 785 -5.62 13.29 -11.80
N ARG A 786 -4.55 13.70 -12.52
CA ARG A 786 -3.29 12.93 -12.57
C ARG A 786 -2.76 12.68 -11.17
N PHE A 787 -2.22 11.48 -10.95
CA PHE A 787 -1.73 11.11 -9.62
C PHE A 787 -0.67 12.09 -9.11
N SER A 788 0.26 12.51 -9.97
CA SER A 788 1.28 13.51 -9.61
C SER A 788 0.68 14.85 -9.22
N SER A 789 -0.47 15.26 -9.79
CA SER A 789 -1.12 16.53 -9.43
C SER A 789 -1.66 16.51 -8.00
N LEU A 790 -2.21 15.37 -7.56
CA LEU A 790 -2.65 15.17 -6.17
C LEU A 790 -1.46 15.22 -5.21
N VAL A 791 -0.39 14.47 -5.50
CA VAL A 791 0.84 14.47 -4.67
C VAL A 791 1.46 15.86 -4.60
N LEU A 792 1.59 16.56 -5.71
CA LEU A 792 2.12 17.93 -5.75
C LEU A 792 1.23 18.90 -4.97
N GLY A 793 -0.08 18.78 -5.09
CA GLY A 793 -1.03 19.57 -4.32
C GLY A 793 -0.85 19.36 -2.82
N ILE A 794 -0.71 18.09 -2.38
CA ILE A 794 -0.46 17.76 -0.97
C ILE A 794 0.86 18.36 -0.48
N VAL A 795 1.94 18.12 -1.21
CA VAL A 795 3.29 18.58 -0.82
C VAL A 795 3.38 20.12 -0.76
N ARG A 796 2.58 20.82 -1.56
CA ARG A 796 2.51 22.29 -1.58
C ARG A 796 1.55 22.88 -0.55
N SER A 797 0.71 22.06 0.06
CA SER A 797 -0.31 22.54 1.01
C SER A 797 0.30 23.00 2.33
N ASP A 798 -0.39 23.92 3.01
CA ASP A 798 -0.01 24.39 4.33
C ASP A 798 0.14 23.26 5.36
N PRO A 799 -0.77 22.28 5.46
CA PRO A 799 -0.60 21.16 6.39
C PRO A 799 0.70 20.36 6.18
N PHE A 800 1.22 20.30 4.95
CA PHE A 800 2.45 19.58 4.65
C PHE A 800 3.71 20.41 4.88
N GLN A 801 3.66 21.71 4.64
CA GLN A 801 4.84 22.60 4.74
C GLN A 801 4.91 23.42 6.04
N MET A 802 3.84 23.46 6.78
CA MET A 802 3.73 24.25 8.00
C MET A 802 3.29 23.39 9.18
N ARG A 803 3.36 23.96 10.37
CA ARG A 803 2.92 23.37 11.63
C ARG A 803 2.46 24.47 12.59
N MET A 804 1.47 24.15 13.43
CA MET A 804 1.04 25.03 14.50
C MET A 804 1.98 24.89 15.70
N SER A 805 2.44 26.00 16.28
CA SER A 805 3.18 26.01 17.54
C SER A 805 2.28 25.63 18.72
N GLN A 806 2.89 25.09 19.77
CA GLN A 806 2.20 24.60 20.97
C GLN A 806 1.98 25.70 21.98
#